data_5ba80ff7214a47a0e269a275dc6e0318
#
_entry.id   5ba80ff7214a47a0e269a275dc6e0318
#
_cell.length_a   1.000
_cell.length_b   1.000
_cell.length_c   1.000
_cell.angle_alpha   90.00
_cell.angle_beta   90.00
_cell.angle_gamma   90.00
#
_symmetry.space_group_name_H-M   'P 1'
#
loop_
_entity.id
_entity.type
_entity.pdbx_description
1 polymer ?
#
loop_
_entity_poly.entity_id
_entity_poly.type
_entity_poly.pdbx_seq_one_letter_code
_entity_poly.pdbx_strand_id
1 'polypeptide(L)'
;MDTLDNDIKFVAGVGEARAKLLERELGIRTLGDMLSHYPFRYIDRTRIYRISEITEAAGLSYVQFRARITGVAYAGTGRKRRFTAFAQDPTGQAELVWFQGVKWIEKRIEVGREYLVFGRPSFYRGELSVAHPELETMEQALSRKAESGMQGIYPSTEKLGNVLGAKGMYQIICNAWTLVKDRIADPLPEAVRTRYGLIGLRDAIYNIHFPQSQEALRQAQYRLKFDELLGVQLNIQQRRTERLAKSNGFLFTRVGGVFNTFYTEKLPFPLTGAQKRVIREIRRDTVTGFQMNRLLQGDVGSGKTLVALMSMLLAVDNGFQACMMAPTEILARQHYATVCKMLDGMDVKVAVLTGASKARERRASLEGIASGEVDILIGTHALIEDRVQFSNLGFVVIDEQHRFGVEQRARLWTKNLQPPHILVMTATPIPRTLAMTLYGDLDVSVIDELPPGRRPIKTFHYTDAARLKLFGFMRQEIAKGRQVYVVYPLIKESEAMDYKDLTDGYEAISRDFPLPQYVTAICHGKMTPADKEESMRQFKQGEAHILVATSVIEVGVDVPNATVMVIESAERFGLSQLHQLRGRVGRGGEQSYCILMSGEKLSRESRARLEAMCETNDGFRLAELDLKLRGAGDINGTLQSGMAFDLKIASPTADVQILTVSREAAAEILAADPALAHPQNRGLEALRRRYSGREEIDFSRIS
;
A
#
# COMPACT_ATOMS: atom_id res chain seq x y z
N MET A 1 28.10 14.56 -20.80
CA MET A 1 26.84 14.97 -20.18
C MET A 1 25.72 14.56 -21.10
N ASP A 2 24.79 13.79 -20.62
CA ASP A 2 23.62 13.41 -21.41
C ASP A 2 22.80 14.69 -21.69
N THR A 3 22.28 14.85 -22.90
CA THR A 3 21.49 16.05 -23.27
C THR A 3 20.25 16.19 -22.37
N LEU A 4 19.80 15.09 -21.78
CA LEU A 4 18.67 15.06 -20.83
C LEU A 4 19.00 15.75 -19.49
N ASP A 5 20.27 15.87 -19.13
CA ASP A 5 20.73 16.55 -17.90
C ASP A 5 20.80 18.08 -18.04
N ASN A 6 20.56 18.62 -19.22
CA ASN A 6 20.58 20.05 -19.44
C ASN A 6 19.45 20.75 -18.66
N ASP A 7 19.81 21.93 -18.10
CA ASP A 7 18.88 22.74 -17.31
C ASP A 7 17.69 23.22 -18.15
N ILE A 8 16.50 23.08 -17.59
CA ILE A 8 15.21 23.43 -18.23
C ILE A 8 15.10 24.92 -18.58
N LYS A 9 15.87 25.81 -17.93
CA LYS A 9 15.84 27.25 -18.21
C LYS A 9 16.20 27.62 -19.64
N PHE A 10 16.94 26.74 -20.35
CA PHE A 10 17.33 26.93 -21.73
C PHE A 10 16.27 26.56 -22.76
N VAL A 11 15.15 25.99 -22.29
CA VAL A 11 14.01 25.65 -23.15
C VAL A 11 13.24 26.93 -23.50
N ALA A 12 12.94 27.11 -24.79
CA ALA A 12 12.14 28.23 -25.24
C ALA A 12 10.79 28.28 -24.48
N GLY A 13 10.50 29.44 -23.90
CA GLY A 13 9.28 29.66 -23.10
C GLY A 13 9.43 29.41 -21.60
N VAL A 14 10.60 28.98 -21.10
CA VAL A 14 10.83 28.76 -19.67
C VAL A 14 11.51 29.97 -19.01
N GLY A 15 12.80 30.22 -19.29
CA GLY A 15 13.57 31.24 -18.61
C GLY A 15 13.76 31.00 -17.10
N GLU A 16 14.55 31.85 -16.42
CA GLU A 16 14.91 31.61 -15.00
C GLU A 16 13.74 31.60 -14.02
N ALA A 17 12.79 32.55 -14.17
CA ALA A 17 11.68 32.66 -13.23
C ALA A 17 10.74 31.43 -13.27
N ARG A 18 10.45 30.94 -14.49
CA ARG A 18 9.60 29.73 -14.66
C ARG A 18 10.37 28.48 -14.32
N ALA A 19 11.68 28.40 -14.57
CA ALA A 19 12.52 27.27 -14.14
C ALA A 19 12.51 27.11 -12.62
N LYS A 20 12.72 28.19 -11.85
CA LYS A 20 12.60 28.17 -10.38
C LYS A 20 11.19 27.75 -9.89
N LEU A 21 10.15 28.15 -10.61
CA LEU A 21 8.78 27.79 -10.26
C LEU A 21 8.51 26.29 -10.54
N LEU A 22 8.97 25.77 -11.70
CA LEU A 22 8.88 24.35 -12.06
C LEU A 22 9.65 23.47 -11.07
N GLU A 23 10.84 23.89 -10.67
CA GLU A 23 11.64 23.19 -9.67
C GLU A 23 10.93 23.13 -8.31
N ARG A 24 10.42 24.26 -7.82
CA ARG A 24 9.79 24.34 -6.50
C ARG A 24 8.45 23.60 -6.43
N GLU A 25 7.62 23.68 -7.48
CA GLU A 25 6.26 23.17 -7.47
C GLU A 25 6.17 21.70 -7.97
N LEU A 26 7.08 21.27 -8.87
CA LEU A 26 7.06 19.95 -9.51
C LEU A 26 8.39 19.19 -9.43
N GLY A 27 9.45 19.78 -8.88
CA GLY A 27 10.78 19.17 -8.84
C GLY A 27 11.47 19.05 -10.20
N ILE A 28 11.02 19.78 -11.21
CA ILE A 28 11.55 19.73 -12.58
C ILE A 28 12.72 20.69 -12.73
N ARG A 29 13.92 20.15 -12.97
CA ARG A 29 15.18 20.91 -13.15
C ARG A 29 15.78 20.74 -14.54
N THR A 30 15.63 19.55 -15.11
CA THR A 30 16.30 19.15 -16.34
C THR A 30 15.32 18.88 -17.48
N LEU A 31 15.85 18.76 -18.71
CA LEU A 31 15.08 18.28 -19.86
C LEU A 31 14.51 16.87 -19.63
N GLY A 32 15.30 16.00 -19.00
CA GLY A 32 14.87 14.66 -18.63
C GLY A 32 13.71 14.64 -17.64
N ASP A 33 13.75 15.52 -16.61
CA ASP A 33 12.65 15.67 -15.66
C ASP A 33 11.38 16.13 -16.37
N MET A 34 11.50 17.09 -17.29
CA MET A 34 10.36 17.61 -18.05
C MET A 34 9.71 16.56 -18.94
N LEU A 35 10.51 15.76 -19.64
CA LEU A 35 10.02 14.66 -20.46
C LEU A 35 9.57 13.43 -19.67
N SER A 36 9.90 13.38 -18.39
CA SER A 36 9.37 12.38 -17.43
C SER A 36 8.13 12.88 -16.67
N HIS A 37 7.69 14.12 -16.93
CA HIS A 37 6.44 14.65 -16.39
C HIS A 37 5.28 14.21 -17.28
N TYR A 38 4.79 13.00 -17.04
CA TYR A 38 3.82 12.35 -17.92
C TYR A 38 2.40 12.91 -17.77
N PRO A 39 1.59 12.91 -18.86
CA PRO A 39 0.18 13.24 -18.76
C PRO A 39 -0.58 12.21 -17.91
N PHE A 40 -1.46 12.69 -17.02
CA PHE A 40 -2.34 11.81 -16.26
C PHE A 40 -3.63 11.45 -16.99
N ARG A 41 -3.95 12.19 -18.05
CA ARG A 41 -5.13 11.98 -18.90
C ARG A 41 -4.89 12.51 -20.31
N TYR A 42 -5.62 11.92 -21.27
CA TYR A 42 -5.61 12.34 -22.67
C TYR A 42 -7.01 12.77 -23.10
N ILE A 43 -7.06 13.79 -23.93
CA ILE A 43 -8.27 14.29 -24.55
C ILE A 43 -8.15 14.03 -26.04
N ASP A 44 -9.13 13.30 -26.58
CA ASP A 44 -9.23 13.08 -28.01
C ASP A 44 -9.87 14.31 -28.66
N ARG A 45 -9.07 15.01 -29.49
CA ARG A 45 -9.53 16.16 -30.29
C ARG A 45 -9.76 15.77 -31.76
N THR A 46 -9.71 14.47 -32.10
CA THR A 46 -9.99 14.04 -33.48
C THR A 46 -11.49 13.95 -33.73
N ARG A 47 -12.27 13.61 -32.72
CA ARG A 47 -13.71 13.42 -32.86
C ARG A 47 -14.47 14.72 -32.69
N ILE A 48 -15.15 15.12 -33.76
CA ILE A 48 -16.08 16.23 -33.72
C ILE A 48 -17.47 15.65 -33.54
N TYR A 49 -18.09 15.94 -32.39
CA TYR A 49 -19.44 15.48 -32.06
C TYR A 49 -20.48 16.41 -32.68
N ARG A 50 -21.67 15.89 -32.97
CA ARG A 50 -22.87 16.69 -33.15
C ARG A 50 -23.43 17.04 -31.77
N ILE A 51 -24.10 18.20 -31.65
CA ILE A 51 -24.66 18.62 -30.36
C ILE A 51 -25.66 17.58 -29.82
N SER A 52 -26.45 16.93 -30.69
CA SER A 52 -27.37 15.86 -30.32
C SER A 52 -26.70 14.59 -29.75
N GLU A 53 -25.44 14.34 -30.09
CA GLU A 53 -24.67 13.17 -29.55
C GLU A 53 -24.13 13.44 -28.14
N ILE A 54 -24.08 14.71 -27.72
CA ILE A 54 -23.59 15.12 -26.41
C ILE A 54 -24.76 15.07 -25.42
N THR A 55 -24.91 13.96 -24.75
CA THR A 55 -25.97 13.72 -23.76
C THR A 55 -25.38 13.43 -22.40
N GLU A 56 -26.15 13.66 -21.34
CA GLU A 56 -25.74 13.35 -19.95
C GLU A 56 -25.43 11.86 -19.78
N ALA A 57 -26.25 11.01 -20.43
CA ALA A 57 -26.07 9.55 -20.40
C ALA A 57 -24.78 9.07 -21.09
N ALA A 58 -24.22 9.85 -22.02
CA ALA A 58 -22.98 9.49 -22.71
C ALA A 58 -21.73 9.64 -21.84
N GLY A 59 -21.82 10.30 -20.67
CA GLY A 59 -20.74 10.41 -19.69
C GLY A 59 -19.44 11.06 -20.21
N LEU A 60 -19.53 11.92 -21.23
CA LEU A 60 -18.39 12.52 -21.91
C LEU A 60 -17.68 13.54 -21.00
N SER A 61 -16.39 13.35 -20.76
CA SER A 61 -15.61 14.26 -19.90
C SER A 61 -15.25 15.57 -20.59
N TYR A 62 -14.97 15.53 -21.89
CA TYR A 62 -14.71 16.67 -22.76
C TYR A 62 -15.26 16.37 -24.16
N VAL A 63 -15.72 17.41 -24.84
CA VAL A 63 -16.28 17.30 -26.16
C VAL A 63 -15.71 18.37 -27.07
N GLN A 64 -15.62 18.04 -28.37
CA GLN A 64 -15.32 18.99 -29.41
C GLN A 64 -16.46 18.93 -30.43
N PHE A 65 -17.06 20.07 -30.73
CA PHE A 65 -18.15 20.17 -31.71
C PHE A 65 -18.03 21.44 -32.51
N ARG A 66 -18.56 21.40 -33.71
CA ARG A 66 -18.63 22.56 -34.63
C ARG A 66 -19.99 23.22 -34.49
N ALA A 67 -20.01 24.54 -34.23
CA ALA A 67 -21.24 25.27 -34.09
C ALA A 67 -21.09 26.71 -34.54
N ARG A 68 -22.20 27.31 -35.02
CA ARG A 68 -22.31 28.72 -35.38
C ARG A 68 -22.82 29.49 -34.16
N ILE A 69 -22.24 30.65 -33.88
CA ILE A 69 -22.74 31.51 -32.82
C ILE A 69 -23.96 32.26 -33.34
N THR A 70 -25.11 32.04 -32.72
CA THR A 70 -26.38 32.64 -33.10
C THR A 70 -26.73 33.91 -32.34
N GLY A 71 -26.15 34.08 -31.15
CA GLY A 71 -26.38 35.26 -30.33
C GLY A 71 -25.51 35.31 -29.12
N VAL A 72 -25.48 36.43 -28.44
CA VAL A 72 -24.76 36.63 -27.18
C VAL A 72 -25.65 37.31 -26.14
N ALA A 73 -25.44 37.01 -24.87
CA ALA A 73 -26.17 37.61 -23.76
C ALA A 73 -25.24 37.92 -22.59
N TYR A 74 -25.63 38.92 -21.80
CA TYR A 74 -24.95 39.28 -20.56
C TYR A 74 -25.89 39.11 -19.38
N ALA A 75 -25.45 38.54 -18.32
CA ALA A 75 -26.21 38.40 -17.08
C ALA A 75 -25.37 38.76 -15.87
N GLY A 76 -25.98 39.32 -14.82
CA GLY A 76 -25.33 39.75 -13.60
C GLY A 76 -24.68 41.13 -13.70
N THR A 77 -24.36 41.73 -12.54
CA THR A 77 -23.71 43.04 -12.39
C THR A 77 -22.39 42.93 -11.61
N GLY A 78 -21.46 43.85 -11.88
CA GLY A 78 -20.18 43.92 -11.20
C GLY A 78 -19.31 42.68 -11.35
N ARG A 79 -18.74 42.14 -10.26
CA ARG A 79 -17.88 40.93 -10.25
C ARG A 79 -18.61 39.64 -10.60
N LYS A 80 -19.97 39.62 -10.60
CA LYS A 80 -20.80 38.48 -10.94
C LYS A 80 -21.30 38.52 -12.41
N ARG A 81 -20.74 39.39 -13.23
CA ARG A 81 -21.10 39.48 -14.67
C ARG A 81 -20.64 38.22 -15.41
N ARG A 82 -21.55 37.52 -16.06
CA ARG A 82 -21.28 36.39 -16.94
C ARG A 82 -21.57 36.78 -18.39
N PHE A 83 -20.78 36.24 -19.30
CA PHE A 83 -21.01 36.34 -20.74
C PHE A 83 -21.44 34.96 -21.25
N THR A 84 -22.49 34.89 -22.01
CA THR A 84 -23.03 33.68 -22.60
C THR A 84 -23.12 33.86 -24.10
N ALA A 85 -22.61 32.92 -24.90
CA ALA A 85 -22.84 32.82 -26.32
C ALA A 85 -23.69 31.59 -26.63
N PHE A 86 -24.65 31.74 -27.51
CA PHE A 86 -25.50 30.63 -27.98
C PHE A 86 -24.89 30.04 -29.25
N ALA A 87 -24.55 28.77 -29.19
CA ALA A 87 -23.94 28.02 -30.28
C ALA A 87 -24.95 27.00 -30.82
N GLN A 88 -25.07 26.91 -32.14
CA GLN A 88 -26.01 26.01 -32.79
C GLN A 88 -25.34 25.23 -33.93
N ASP A 89 -25.70 23.96 -34.04
CA ASP A 89 -25.45 23.12 -35.19
C ASP A 89 -26.81 22.64 -35.80
N PRO A 90 -26.81 21.89 -36.90
CA PRO A 90 -28.07 21.36 -37.48
C PRO A 90 -28.85 20.42 -36.56
N THR A 91 -28.26 19.95 -35.44
CA THR A 91 -28.82 18.91 -34.58
C THR A 91 -29.25 19.42 -33.21
N GLY A 92 -28.79 20.62 -32.78
CA GLY A 92 -29.13 21.15 -31.46
C GLY A 92 -28.47 22.49 -31.15
N GLN A 93 -28.68 22.95 -29.91
CA GLN A 93 -28.10 24.18 -29.36
C GLN A 93 -27.30 23.90 -28.10
N ALA A 94 -26.31 24.77 -27.81
CA ALA A 94 -25.49 24.72 -26.60
C ALA A 94 -25.25 26.15 -26.09
N GLU A 95 -25.21 26.31 -24.77
CA GLU A 95 -24.76 27.54 -24.11
C GLU A 95 -23.27 27.50 -23.83
N LEU A 96 -22.54 28.54 -24.23
CA LEU A 96 -21.11 28.73 -23.94
C LEU A 96 -20.99 29.86 -22.93
N VAL A 97 -20.48 29.55 -21.71
CA VAL A 97 -20.56 30.49 -20.58
C VAL A 97 -19.17 30.86 -20.07
N TRP A 98 -18.89 32.16 -19.88
CA TRP A 98 -17.67 32.66 -19.28
C TRP A 98 -17.98 33.55 -18.07
N PHE A 99 -17.31 33.24 -16.95
CA PHE A 99 -17.38 33.98 -15.69
C PHE A 99 -16.16 34.89 -15.50
N GLN A 100 -15.08 34.66 -16.25
CA GLN A 100 -13.82 35.43 -16.21
C GLN A 100 -13.34 35.73 -17.63
N GLY A 101 -12.55 36.81 -17.78
CA GLY A 101 -11.99 37.17 -19.09
C GLY A 101 -13.03 37.72 -20.09
N VAL A 102 -14.19 38.13 -19.61
CA VAL A 102 -15.34 38.54 -20.45
C VAL A 102 -14.95 39.58 -21.52
N LYS A 103 -14.19 40.61 -21.16
CA LYS A 103 -13.76 41.66 -22.13
C LYS A 103 -12.88 41.13 -23.26
N TRP A 104 -12.13 40.07 -23.02
CA TRP A 104 -11.24 39.48 -24.00
C TRP A 104 -11.98 38.55 -24.95
N ILE A 105 -12.90 37.74 -24.41
CA ILE A 105 -13.69 36.79 -25.22
C ILE A 105 -14.73 37.53 -26.08
N GLU A 106 -15.32 38.58 -25.54
CA GLU A 106 -16.26 39.47 -26.27
C GLU A 106 -15.68 40.03 -27.59
N LYS A 107 -14.38 40.39 -27.60
CA LYS A 107 -13.69 40.88 -28.79
C LYS A 107 -13.38 39.79 -29.82
N ARG A 108 -13.44 38.51 -29.42
CA ARG A 108 -13.08 37.36 -30.27
C ARG A 108 -14.27 36.64 -30.86
N ILE A 109 -15.46 36.82 -30.29
CA ILE A 109 -16.65 36.14 -30.73
C ILE A 109 -17.41 37.04 -31.72
N GLU A 110 -17.63 36.50 -32.91
CA GLU A 110 -18.43 37.13 -33.97
C GLU A 110 -19.73 36.33 -34.15
N VAL A 111 -20.86 37.00 -33.97
CA VAL A 111 -22.20 36.39 -34.24
C VAL A 111 -22.32 36.08 -35.72
N GLY A 112 -22.81 34.89 -36.03
CA GLY A 112 -22.94 34.38 -37.41
C GLY A 112 -21.75 33.55 -37.89
N ARG A 113 -20.59 33.59 -37.18
CA ARG A 113 -19.38 32.84 -37.53
C ARG A 113 -19.40 31.45 -36.93
N GLU A 114 -18.79 30.49 -37.63
CA GLU A 114 -18.58 29.12 -37.14
C GLU A 114 -17.28 28.99 -36.37
N TYR A 115 -17.37 28.26 -35.23
CA TYR A 115 -16.26 27.95 -34.39
C TYR A 115 -16.19 26.43 -34.10
N LEU A 116 -14.99 25.94 -33.93
CA LEU A 116 -14.76 24.68 -33.28
C LEU A 116 -14.70 24.93 -31.77
N VAL A 117 -15.67 24.39 -31.05
CA VAL A 117 -15.88 24.57 -29.62
C VAL A 117 -15.30 23.35 -28.89
N PHE A 118 -14.43 23.57 -27.94
CA PHE A 118 -13.89 22.51 -27.11
C PHE A 118 -14.06 22.83 -25.63
N GLY A 119 -14.64 21.89 -24.85
CA GLY A 119 -14.82 22.10 -23.42
C GLY A 119 -15.49 20.93 -22.71
N ARG A 120 -15.70 21.10 -21.40
CA ARG A 120 -16.39 20.12 -20.57
C ARG A 120 -17.90 20.34 -20.66
N PRO A 121 -18.67 19.35 -21.12
CA PRO A 121 -20.13 19.47 -21.18
C PRO A 121 -20.71 19.43 -19.76
N SER A 122 -21.71 20.21 -19.50
CA SER A 122 -22.59 20.17 -18.34
C SER A 122 -24.02 20.31 -18.78
N PHE A 123 -24.96 19.77 -18.03
CA PHE A 123 -26.37 19.81 -18.37
C PHE A 123 -27.14 20.56 -17.28
N TYR A 124 -27.89 21.55 -17.66
CA TYR A 124 -28.77 22.28 -16.78
C TYR A 124 -30.19 22.28 -17.35
N ARG A 125 -31.15 21.69 -16.66
CA ARG A 125 -32.52 21.47 -17.11
C ARG A 125 -32.65 20.80 -18.50
N GLY A 126 -31.69 19.89 -18.79
CA GLY A 126 -31.65 19.19 -20.08
C GLY A 126 -30.95 19.92 -21.23
N GLU A 127 -30.52 21.16 -21.02
CA GLU A 127 -29.80 21.95 -22.03
C GLU A 127 -28.29 21.79 -21.85
N LEU A 128 -27.57 21.64 -22.97
CA LEU A 128 -26.10 21.53 -22.98
C LEU A 128 -25.48 22.89 -22.70
N SER A 129 -24.64 22.97 -21.69
CA SER A 129 -23.84 24.13 -21.34
C SER A 129 -22.36 23.77 -21.26
N VAL A 130 -21.49 24.65 -21.74
CA VAL A 130 -20.03 24.48 -21.67
C VAL A 130 -19.43 25.72 -21.02
N ALA A 131 -18.83 25.54 -19.84
CA ALA A 131 -18.18 26.61 -19.09
C ALA A 131 -16.75 26.84 -19.58
N HIS A 132 -16.40 28.10 -19.86
CA HIS A 132 -15.07 28.51 -20.32
C HIS A 132 -14.54 27.67 -21.50
N PRO A 133 -15.31 27.45 -22.58
CA PRO A 133 -14.84 26.67 -23.71
C PRO A 133 -13.66 27.37 -24.42
N GLU A 134 -12.80 26.56 -25.03
CA GLU A 134 -11.84 27.02 -26.02
C GLU A 134 -12.59 27.18 -27.37
N LEU A 135 -12.39 28.31 -28.03
CA LEU A 135 -12.97 28.60 -29.36
C LEU A 135 -11.82 28.75 -30.36
N GLU A 136 -11.92 28.05 -31.48
CA GLU A 136 -11.00 28.16 -32.61
C GLU A 136 -11.81 28.44 -33.89
N THR A 137 -11.30 29.34 -34.72
CA THR A 137 -11.89 29.49 -36.06
C THR A 137 -11.54 28.30 -36.93
N MET A 138 -12.37 28.00 -37.96
CA MET A 138 -12.09 26.88 -38.85
C MET A 138 -10.72 26.99 -39.57
N GLU A 139 -10.25 28.18 -39.83
CA GLU A 139 -8.91 28.44 -40.39
C GLU A 139 -7.81 28.04 -39.44
N GLN A 140 -7.95 28.40 -38.14
CA GLN A 140 -7.01 28.00 -37.09
C GLN A 140 -7.03 26.48 -36.85
N ALA A 141 -8.21 25.85 -36.90
CA ALA A 141 -8.35 24.42 -36.79
C ALA A 141 -7.69 23.65 -37.96
N LEU A 142 -7.82 24.18 -39.18
CA LEU A 142 -7.22 23.61 -40.39
C LEU A 142 -5.70 23.79 -40.43
N SER A 143 -5.16 24.91 -39.95
CA SER A 143 -3.71 25.13 -39.86
C SER A 143 -3.02 24.22 -38.84
N ARG A 144 -3.76 23.67 -37.86
CA ARG A 144 -3.28 22.72 -36.86
C ARG A 144 -3.17 21.26 -37.36
N LYS A 145 -3.37 21.00 -38.64
CA LYS A 145 -3.52 19.67 -39.26
C LYS A 145 -2.36 18.69 -39.11
N ALA A 146 -1.26 19.04 -38.41
CA ALA A 146 -0.07 18.22 -38.28
C ALA A 146 0.17 17.63 -36.87
N GLU A 147 -0.65 17.98 -35.85
CA GLU A 147 -0.40 17.53 -34.49
C GLU A 147 -1.43 16.49 -34.04
N SER A 148 -0.94 15.45 -33.43
CA SER A 148 -1.67 14.28 -32.93
C SER A 148 -3.06 14.59 -32.38
N GLY A 149 -4.04 13.76 -32.74
CA GLY A 149 -5.44 13.96 -32.33
C GLY A 149 -5.70 13.82 -30.84
N MET A 150 -4.79 13.24 -30.08
CA MET A 150 -4.89 13.10 -28.63
C MET A 150 -3.90 14.05 -27.94
N GLN A 151 -4.42 14.93 -27.08
CA GLN A 151 -3.64 15.87 -26.31
C GLN A 151 -3.51 15.41 -24.85
N GLY A 152 -2.27 15.30 -24.35
CA GLY A 152 -1.99 15.01 -22.96
C GLY A 152 -2.33 16.18 -22.02
N ILE A 153 -2.93 15.89 -20.87
CA ILE A 153 -3.15 16.83 -19.77
C ILE A 153 -2.19 16.47 -18.65
N TYR A 154 -1.41 17.47 -18.22
CA TYR A 154 -0.34 17.29 -17.26
C TYR A 154 -0.76 17.70 -15.84
N PRO A 155 -0.26 17.02 -14.81
CA PRO A 155 -0.39 17.46 -13.43
C PRO A 155 0.17 18.88 -13.27
N SER A 156 -0.53 19.73 -12.52
CA SER A 156 -0.10 21.10 -12.27
C SER A 156 -0.62 21.57 -10.92
N THR A 157 0.08 22.53 -10.30
CA THR A 157 -0.39 23.22 -9.10
C THR A 157 -1.17 24.48 -9.49
N GLU A 158 -1.97 25.01 -8.56
CA GLU A 158 -2.73 26.26 -8.80
C GLU A 158 -1.82 27.43 -9.24
N LYS A 159 -0.64 27.54 -8.61
CA LYS A 159 0.35 28.59 -8.94
C LYS A 159 0.90 28.45 -10.35
N LEU A 160 1.25 27.22 -10.75
CA LEU A 160 1.70 26.94 -12.12
C LEU A 160 0.60 27.12 -13.14
N GLY A 161 -0.62 26.70 -12.81
CA GLY A 161 -1.81 26.88 -13.64
C GLY A 161 -2.07 28.35 -13.98
N ASN A 162 -1.88 29.26 -13.02
CA ASN A 162 -2.03 30.70 -13.21
C ASN A 162 -0.92 31.33 -14.10
N VAL A 163 0.30 30.75 -14.11
CA VAL A 163 1.46 31.32 -14.86
C VAL A 163 1.63 30.70 -16.24
N LEU A 164 1.46 29.37 -16.35
CA LEU A 164 1.72 28.62 -17.58
C LEU A 164 0.43 28.17 -18.29
N GLY A 165 -0.58 27.76 -17.50
CA GLY A 165 -1.76 27.09 -18.01
C GLY A 165 -1.44 25.74 -18.69
N ALA A 166 -2.45 24.99 -19.07
CA ALA A 166 -2.28 23.69 -19.74
C ALA A 166 -1.57 23.83 -21.12
N LYS A 167 -1.89 24.89 -21.86
CA LYS A 167 -1.29 25.15 -23.17
C LYS A 167 0.20 25.52 -23.07
N GLY A 168 0.58 26.30 -22.06
CA GLY A 168 1.97 26.67 -21.83
C GLY A 168 2.84 25.48 -21.45
N MET A 169 2.32 24.58 -20.61
CA MET A 169 2.99 23.32 -20.23
C MET A 169 3.23 22.44 -21.47
N TYR A 170 2.19 22.22 -22.27
CA TYR A 170 2.28 21.46 -23.52
C TYR A 170 3.35 22.03 -24.47
N GLN A 171 3.36 23.37 -24.67
CA GLN A 171 4.35 24.01 -25.53
C GLN A 171 5.79 23.86 -25.05
N ILE A 172 6.02 23.92 -23.74
CA ILE A 172 7.34 23.67 -23.15
C ILE A 172 7.80 22.25 -23.44
N ILE A 173 6.90 21.25 -23.33
CA ILE A 173 7.20 19.85 -23.64
C ILE A 173 7.52 19.67 -25.13
N CYS A 174 6.78 20.31 -26.05
CA CYS A 174 7.09 20.30 -27.47
C CYS A 174 8.49 20.87 -27.75
N ASN A 175 8.82 22.00 -27.10
CA ASN A 175 10.14 22.62 -27.26
C ASN A 175 11.26 21.74 -26.67
N ALA A 176 11.05 21.13 -25.50
CA ALA A 176 11.98 20.20 -24.88
C ALA A 176 12.22 18.96 -25.76
N TRP A 177 11.13 18.36 -26.30
CA TRP A 177 11.23 17.24 -27.24
C TRP A 177 12.08 17.58 -28.47
N THR A 178 11.87 18.75 -29.05
CA THR A 178 12.61 19.19 -30.26
C THR A 178 14.12 19.26 -30.02
N LEU A 179 14.56 19.57 -28.79
CA LEU A 179 15.96 19.65 -28.42
C LEU A 179 16.64 18.29 -28.25
N VAL A 180 15.87 17.25 -27.88
CA VAL A 180 16.45 15.95 -27.48
C VAL A 180 16.11 14.78 -28.39
N LYS A 181 15.10 14.89 -29.28
CA LYS A 181 14.53 13.80 -30.08
C LYS A 181 15.55 12.92 -30.83
N ASP A 182 16.67 13.53 -31.27
CA ASP A 182 17.70 12.84 -32.05
C ASP A 182 18.90 12.38 -31.19
N ARG A 183 18.82 12.56 -29.88
CA ARG A 183 19.91 12.28 -28.91
C ARG A 183 19.51 11.30 -27.81
N ILE A 184 18.29 10.75 -27.87
CA ILE A 184 17.80 9.77 -26.90
C ILE A 184 18.42 8.42 -27.22
N ALA A 185 19.31 7.95 -26.34
CA ALA A 185 19.83 6.60 -26.37
C ALA A 185 18.87 5.63 -25.66
N ASP A 186 18.68 4.45 -26.24
CA ASP A 186 17.88 3.42 -25.59
C ASP A 186 18.72 2.67 -24.55
N PRO A 187 18.31 2.63 -23.26
CA PRO A 187 19.07 1.91 -22.25
C PRO A 187 18.93 0.40 -22.34
N LEU A 188 17.90 -0.12 -23.05
CA LEU A 188 17.68 -1.55 -23.18
C LEU A 188 18.39 -2.12 -24.41
N PRO A 189 19.11 -3.24 -24.27
CA PRO A 189 19.63 -4.00 -25.39
C PRO A 189 18.51 -4.41 -26.36
N GLU A 190 18.83 -4.50 -27.65
CA GLU A 190 17.87 -4.89 -28.68
C GLU A 190 17.25 -6.27 -28.43
N ALA A 191 18.06 -7.21 -27.96
CA ALA A 191 17.59 -8.55 -27.59
C ALA A 191 16.49 -8.52 -26.51
N VAL A 192 16.63 -7.65 -25.49
CA VAL A 192 15.61 -7.46 -24.44
C VAL A 192 14.36 -6.85 -25.05
N ARG A 193 14.50 -5.80 -25.86
CA ARG A 193 13.33 -5.15 -26.49
C ARG A 193 12.53 -6.10 -27.37
N THR A 194 13.21 -6.87 -28.21
CA THR A 194 12.58 -7.85 -29.11
C THR A 194 11.87 -8.94 -28.33
N ARG A 195 12.54 -9.48 -27.30
CA ARG A 195 11.98 -10.56 -26.47
C ARG A 195 10.69 -10.18 -25.76
N TYR A 196 10.61 -8.96 -25.23
CA TYR A 196 9.46 -8.47 -24.46
C TYR A 196 8.51 -7.58 -25.27
N GLY A 197 8.68 -7.48 -26.58
CA GLY A 197 7.81 -6.70 -27.47
C GLY A 197 7.79 -5.20 -27.18
N LEU A 198 8.95 -4.64 -26.80
CA LEU A 198 9.08 -3.24 -26.37
C LEU A 198 9.47 -2.34 -27.55
N ILE A 199 8.77 -1.23 -27.71
CA ILE A 199 9.15 -0.16 -28.64
C ILE A 199 10.41 0.58 -28.16
N GLY A 200 11.08 1.31 -29.04
CA GLY A 200 12.22 2.14 -28.68
C GLY A 200 11.88 3.24 -27.69
N LEU A 201 12.83 3.62 -26.81
CA LEU A 201 12.60 4.66 -25.79
C LEU A 201 12.20 6.01 -26.42
N ARG A 202 12.81 6.38 -27.54
CA ARG A 202 12.45 7.61 -28.29
C ARG A 202 10.97 7.61 -28.68
N ASP A 203 10.50 6.50 -29.25
CA ASP A 203 9.10 6.35 -29.70
C ASP A 203 8.16 6.30 -28.50
N ALA A 204 8.57 5.71 -27.38
CA ALA A 204 7.80 5.70 -26.15
C ALA A 204 7.63 7.11 -25.56
N ILE A 205 8.71 7.88 -25.46
CA ILE A 205 8.64 9.28 -24.98
C ILE A 205 7.82 10.14 -25.96
N TYR A 206 7.96 9.94 -27.27
CA TYR A 206 7.12 10.66 -28.22
C TYR A 206 5.63 10.35 -28.02
N ASN A 207 5.25 9.06 -28.05
CA ASN A 207 3.87 8.66 -28.00
C ASN A 207 3.20 8.80 -26.62
N ILE A 208 3.95 8.97 -25.52
CA ILE A 208 3.37 9.31 -24.23
C ILE A 208 2.93 10.79 -24.19
N HIS A 209 3.61 11.68 -24.90
CA HIS A 209 3.28 13.10 -24.96
C HIS A 209 2.40 13.46 -26.16
N PHE A 210 2.64 12.80 -27.31
CA PHE A 210 2.04 13.11 -28.61
C PHE A 210 1.51 11.80 -29.27
N PRO A 211 0.56 11.11 -28.66
CA PRO A 211 0.13 9.80 -29.13
C PRO A 211 -0.57 9.90 -30.49
N GLN A 212 -0.09 9.12 -31.44
CA GLN A 212 -0.67 9.07 -32.81
C GLN A 212 -1.94 8.20 -32.85
N SER A 213 -2.04 7.24 -31.94
CA SER A 213 -3.18 6.34 -31.80
C SER A 213 -3.29 5.85 -30.35
N GLN A 214 -4.45 5.27 -30.00
CA GLN A 214 -4.65 4.61 -28.71
C GLN A 214 -3.69 3.45 -28.51
N GLU A 215 -3.35 2.73 -29.59
CA GLU A 215 -2.41 1.60 -29.54
C GLU A 215 -0.98 2.07 -29.32
N ALA A 216 -0.54 3.13 -30.01
CA ALA A 216 0.77 3.73 -29.81
C ALA A 216 0.94 4.26 -28.37
N LEU A 217 -0.14 4.83 -27.79
CA LEU A 217 -0.15 5.25 -26.38
C LEU A 217 0.01 4.06 -25.43
N ARG A 218 -0.71 2.96 -25.64
CA ARG A 218 -0.58 1.76 -24.81
C ARG A 218 0.83 1.18 -24.85
N GLN A 219 1.43 1.08 -26.05
CA GLN A 219 2.80 0.60 -26.22
C GLN A 219 3.81 1.52 -25.52
N ALA A 220 3.62 2.84 -25.60
CA ALA A 220 4.45 3.80 -24.89
C ALA A 220 4.34 3.64 -23.38
N GLN A 221 3.12 3.54 -22.85
CA GLN A 221 2.88 3.30 -21.43
C GLN A 221 3.50 1.98 -20.96
N TYR A 222 3.32 0.91 -21.71
CA TYR A 222 3.90 -0.40 -21.41
C TYR A 222 5.42 -0.34 -21.34
N ARG A 223 6.08 0.29 -22.33
CA ARG A 223 7.53 0.47 -22.35
C ARG A 223 8.05 1.27 -21.16
N LEU A 224 7.48 2.44 -20.88
CA LEU A 224 7.94 3.30 -19.80
C LEU A 224 7.73 2.68 -18.42
N LYS A 225 6.61 2.00 -18.21
CA LYS A 225 6.34 1.24 -16.98
C LYS A 225 7.31 0.07 -16.82
N PHE A 226 7.62 -0.63 -17.91
CA PHE A 226 8.59 -1.72 -17.89
C PHE A 226 9.99 -1.21 -17.50
N ASP A 227 10.43 -0.08 -18.05
CA ASP A 227 11.74 0.50 -17.74
C ASP A 227 11.85 0.86 -16.26
N GLU A 228 10.85 1.52 -15.68
CA GLU A 228 10.82 1.85 -14.25
C GLU A 228 10.88 0.60 -13.38
N LEU A 229 10.03 -0.37 -13.66
CA LEU A 229 9.97 -1.60 -12.88
C LEU A 229 11.20 -2.48 -13.05
N LEU A 230 11.78 -2.53 -14.25
CA LEU A 230 13.05 -3.24 -14.50
C LEU A 230 14.20 -2.62 -13.71
N GLY A 231 14.33 -1.29 -13.70
CA GLY A 231 15.36 -0.59 -12.93
C GLY A 231 15.27 -0.91 -11.43
N VAL A 232 14.05 -0.94 -10.89
CA VAL A 232 13.79 -1.35 -9.51
C VAL A 232 14.18 -2.82 -9.28
N GLN A 233 13.78 -3.73 -10.18
CA GLN A 233 14.06 -5.16 -10.04
C GLN A 233 15.55 -5.49 -10.16
N LEU A 234 16.29 -4.82 -11.04
CA LEU A 234 17.74 -4.94 -11.14
C LEU A 234 18.42 -4.56 -9.80
N ASN A 235 18.02 -3.46 -9.18
CA ASN A 235 18.54 -3.07 -7.86
C ASN A 235 18.27 -4.12 -6.79
N ILE A 236 17.03 -4.57 -6.70
CA ILE A 236 16.59 -5.53 -5.68
C ILE A 236 17.37 -6.83 -5.81
N GLN A 237 17.45 -7.38 -7.03
CA GLN A 237 18.07 -8.68 -7.26
C GLN A 237 19.59 -8.63 -7.15
N GLN A 238 20.23 -7.54 -7.56
CA GLN A 238 21.66 -7.35 -7.40
C GLN A 238 22.05 -7.25 -5.92
N ARG A 239 21.34 -6.43 -5.12
CA ARG A 239 21.56 -6.36 -3.66
C ARG A 239 21.35 -7.72 -2.99
N ARG A 240 20.37 -8.49 -3.45
CA ARG A 240 20.17 -9.86 -2.97
C ARG A 240 21.39 -10.75 -3.26
N THR A 241 21.90 -10.70 -4.48
CA THR A 241 23.09 -11.47 -4.88
C THR A 241 24.32 -11.05 -4.11
N GLU A 242 24.54 -9.75 -3.93
CA GLU A 242 25.67 -9.21 -3.13
C GLU A 242 25.58 -9.63 -1.66
N ARG A 243 24.38 -9.61 -1.07
CA ARG A 243 24.16 -10.09 0.30
C ARG A 243 24.48 -11.57 0.41
N LEU A 244 23.94 -12.40 -0.50
CA LEU A 244 24.22 -13.84 -0.50
C LEU A 244 25.71 -14.13 -0.66
N ALA A 245 26.43 -13.35 -1.44
CA ALA A 245 27.88 -13.50 -1.61
C ALA A 245 28.69 -13.08 -0.36
N LYS A 246 28.19 -12.13 0.44
CA LYS A 246 28.87 -11.59 1.62
C LYS A 246 28.48 -12.27 2.94
N SER A 247 27.32 -12.91 3.03
CA SER A 247 26.81 -13.48 4.28
C SER A 247 26.96 -14.99 4.31
N ASN A 248 27.90 -15.48 5.14
CA ASN A 248 27.90 -16.86 5.57
C ASN A 248 26.77 -17.03 6.60
N GLY A 249 25.83 -17.92 6.33
CA GLY A 249 24.76 -18.29 7.25
C GLY A 249 25.10 -19.53 8.06
N PHE A 250 24.43 -19.72 9.17
CA PHE A 250 24.54 -20.95 9.94
C PHE A 250 23.95 -22.14 9.16
N LEU A 251 24.49 -23.32 9.37
CA LEU A 251 23.99 -24.57 8.74
C LEU A 251 23.17 -25.37 9.76
N PHE A 252 21.89 -25.52 9.52
CA PHE A 252 21.03 -26.40 10.32
C PHE A 252 20.88 -27.75 9.63
N THR A 253 21.86 -28.58 9.73
CA THR A 253 21.93 -29.88 9.04
C THR A 253 21.05 -30.95 9.68
N ARG A 254 20.76 -30.84 10.99
CA ARG A 254 20.05 -31.86 11.76
C ARG A 254 18.55 -31.50 11.92
N VAL A 255 17.69 -32.51 11.81
CA VAL A 255 16.35 -32.51 12.36
C VAL A 255 16.40 -33.47 13.53
N GLY A 256 16.54 -32.94 14.74
CA GLY A 256 16.86 -33.71 15.89
C GLY A 256 15.64 -34.19 16.70
N GLY A 257 15.91 -34.61 17.94
CA GLY A 257 14.89 -35.16 18.83
C GLY A 257 13.84 -34.13 19.26
N VAL A 258 14.26 -32.87 19.51
CA VAL A 258 13.35 -31.82 19.99
C VAL A 258 12.25 -31.52 18.95
N PHE A 259 12.67 -31.31 17.71
CA PHE A 259 11.73 -31.07 16.61
C PHE A 259 10.78 -32.28 16.38
N ASN A 260 11.35 -33.47 16.35
CA ASN A 260 10.57 -34.69 16.10
C ASN A 260 9.58 -35.00 17.22
N THR A 261 9.99 -34.91 18.48
CA THR A 261 9.10 -35.08 19.64
C THR A 261 7.98 -34.07 19.62
N PHE A 262 8.28 -32.79 19.35
CA PHE A 262 7.23 -31.79 19.20
C PHE A 262 6.25 -32.12 18.08
N TYR A 263 6.76 -32.51 16.90
CA TYR A 263 5.94 -32.84 15.75
C TYR A 263 5.05 -34.05 15.95
N THR A 264 5.54 -35.09 16.63
CA THR A 264 4.81 -36.37 16.80
C THR A 264 3.91 -36.39 18.02
N GLU A 265 4.27 -35.69 19.12
CA GLU A 265 3.62 -35.87 20.42
C GLU A 265 2.94 -34.60 20.96
N LYS A 266 3.43 -33.41 20.59
CA LYS A 266 2.99 -32.15 21.22
C LYS A 266 2.15 -31.26 20.32
N LEU A 267 2.01 -31.55 19.03
CA LEU A 267 1.16 -30.78 18.15
C LEU A 267 -0.29 -30.82 18.59
N PRO A 268 -0.94 -29.68 18.86
CA PRO A 268 -2.34 -29.65 19.29
C PRO A 268 -3.33 -30.05 18.18
N PHE A 269 -2.89 -30.02 16.92
CA PHE A 269 -3.65 -30.41 15.72
C PHE A 269 -2.68 -30.70 14.56
N PRO A 270 -3.10 -31.50 13.56
CA PRO A 270 -2.24 -31.76 12.39
C PRO A 270 -1.97 -30.48 11.58
N LEU A 271 -0.76 -30.34 11.10
CA LEU A 271 -0.36 -29.22 10.25
C LEU A 271 -1.11 -29.25 8.92
N THR A 272 -1.51 -28.05 8.45
CA THR A 272 -2.06 -27.87 7.09
C THR A 272 -1.00 -28.12 6.02
N GLY A 273 -1.45 -28.32 4.77
CA GLY A 273 -0.57 -28.46 3.62
C GLY A 273 0.34 -27.23 3.45
N ALA A 274 -0.23 -26.04 3.62
CA ALA A 274 0.51 -24.77 3.55
C ALA A 274 1.58 -24.65 4.65
N GLN A 275 1.27 -24.97 5.90
CA GLN A 275 2.23 -24.96 7.00
C GLN A 275 3.40 -25.92 6.75
N LYS A 276 3.10 -27.15 6.29
CA LYS A 276 4.13 -28.15 5.92
C LYS A 276 5.01 -27.66 4.76
N ARG A 277 4.43 -26.99 3.77
CA ARG A 277 5.16 -26.39 2.64
C ARG A 277 6.14 -25.34 3.15
N VAL A 278 5.67 -24.39 3.97
CA VAL A 278 6.48 -23.31 4.51
C VAL A 278 7.64 -23.83 5.38
N ILE A 279 7.39 -24.81 6.25
CA ILE A 279 8.46 -25.43 7.07
C ILE A 279 9.52 -26.06 6.17
N ARG A 280 9.15 -26.72 5.07
CA ARG A 280 10.12 -27.28 4.11
C ARG A 280 10.89 -26.17 3.39
N GLU A 281 10.28 -25.04 3.06
CA GLU A 281 10.94 -23.88 2.46
C GLU A 281 11.99 -23.31 3.43
N ILE A 282 11.64 -23.08 4.70
CA ILE A 282 12.58 -22.63 5.75
C ILE A 282 13.71 -23.64 5.93
N ARG A 283 13.39 -24.93 6.01
CA ARG A 283 14.39 -25.99 6.13
C ARG A 283 15.37 -25.99 4.96
N ARG A 284 14.89 -25.82 3.73
CA ARG A 284 15.74 -25.74 2.54
C ARG A 284 16.70 -24.56 2.60
N ASP A 285 16.24 -23.41 3.07
CA ASP A 285 17.08 -22.22 3.15
C ASP A 285 18.17 -22.37 4.22
N THR A 286 17.84 -22.94 5.37
CA THR A 286 18.79 -23.07 6.50
C THR A 286 19.90 -24.10 6.29
N VAL A 287 19.87 -24.89 5.21
CA VAL A 287 20.96 -25.83 4.84
C VAL A 287 21.83 -25.33 3.69
N THR A 288 21.59 -24.12 3.16
CA THR A 288 22.34 -23.58 2.02
C THR A 288 23.69 -23.00 2.38
N GLY A 289 23.95 -22.71 3.65
CA GLY A 289 25.12 -21.96 4.11
C GLY A 289 25.00 -20.45 3.92
N PHE A 290 23.86 -19.96 3.43
CA PHE A 290 23.55 -18.52 3.34
C PHE A 290 22.55 -18.12 4.42
N GLN A 291 22.61 -16.86 4.84
CA GLN A 291 21.63 -16.31 5.77
C GLN A 291 20.22 -16.35 5.16
N MET A 292 19.29 -17.07 5.78
CA MET A 292 17.88 -16.99 5.44
C MET A 292 17.30 -15.64 5.88
N ASN A 293 16.59 -14.94 5.00
CA ASN A 293 15.82 -13.76 5.33
C ASN A 293 14.44 -13.89 4.66
N ARG A 294 13.42 -14.32 5.43
CA ARG A 294 12.15 -14.78 4.90
C ARG A 294 10.96 -14.07 5.55
N LEU A 295 10.00 -13.62 4.72
CA LEU A 295 8.72 -13.08 5.15
C LEU A 295 7.66 -14.19 5.13
N LEU A 296 7.11 -14.49 6.30
CA LEU A 296 5.98 -15.39 6.46
C LEU A 296 4.68 -14.59 6.54
N GLN A 297 3.88 -14.72 5.50
CA GLN A 297 2.57 -14.11 5.42
C GLN A 297 1.47 -15.16 5.67
N GLY A 298 0.40 -14.72 6.28
CA GLY A 298 -0.77 -15.56 6.46
C GLY A 298 -1.84 -14.79 7.23
N ASP A 299 -3.07 -15.18 7.04
CA ASP A 299 -4.21 -14.55 7.70
C ASP A 299 -4.12 -14.66 9.24
N VAL A 300 -4.93 -13.86 9.94
CA VAL A 300 -5.02 -13.96 11.40
C VAL A 300 -5.49 -15.37 11.78
N GLY A 301 -4.70 -16.04 12.63
CA GLY A 301 -5.00 -17.41 13.06
C GLY A 301 -4.67 -18.50 12.05
N SER A 302 -3.88 -18.24 11.01
CA SER A 302 -3.37 -19.27 10.08
C SER A 302 -2.27 -20.17 10.69
N GLY A 303 -1.84 -19.89 11.92
CA GLY A 303 -0.83 -20.68 12.64
C GLY A 303 0.61 -20.28 12.37
N LYS A 304 0.87 -19.02 12.02
CA LYS A 304 2.22 -18.48 11.84
C LYS A 304 3.13 -18.73 13.04
N THR A 305 2.61 -18.51 14.26
CA THR A 305 3.35 -18.74 15.50
C THR A 305 3.83 -20.19 15.66
N LEU A 306 3.01 -21.15 15.20
CA LEU A 306 3.38 -22.57 15.23
C LEU A 306 4.53 -22.87 14.26
N VAL A 307 4.48 -22.32 13.05
CA VAL A 307 5.58 -22.44 12.07
C VAL A 307 6.86 -21.79 12.60
N ALA A 308 6.74 -20.63 13.24
CA ALA A 308 7.87 -19.95 13.87
C ALA A 308 8.48 -20.79 15.01
N LEU A 309 7.64 -21.35 15.90
CA LEU A 309 8.09 -22.22 16.98
C LEU A 309 8.84 -23.43 16.41
N MET A 310 8.27 -24.14 15.44
CA MET A 310 8.94 -25.29 14.82
C MET A 310 10.28 -24.91 14.18
N SER A 311 10.39 -23.71 13.61
CA SER A 311 11.65 -23.21 13.04
C SER A 311 12.68 -22.87 14.13
N MET A 312 12.24 -22.35 15.28
CA MET A 312 13.10 -22.14 16.44
C MET A 312 13.59 -23.47 17.04
N LEU A 313 12.72 -24.49 17.13
CA LEU A 313 13.12 -25.83 17.59
C LEU A 313 14.14 -26.49 16.65
N LEU A 314 14.06 -26.19 15.34
CA LEU A 314 15.09 -26.62 14.40
C LEU A 314 16.46 -25.99 14.71
N ALA A 315 16.49 -24.71 15.12
CA ALA A 315 17.75 -24.08 15.57
C ALA A 315 18.28 -24.72 16.85
N VAL A 316 17.40 -24.98 17.82
CA VAL A 316 17.76 -25.65 19.09
C VAL A 316 18.37 -27.04 18.85
N ASP A 317 17.77 -27.84 17.95
CA ASP A 317 18.33 -29.15 17.56
C ASP A 317 19.75 -29.08 16.94
N ASN A 318 20.14 -27.91 16.43
CA ASN A 318 21.46 -27.67 15.87
C ASN A 318 22.41 -26.93 16.83
N GLY A 319 22.02 -26.79 18.11
CA GLY A 319 22.87 -26.17 19.16
C GLY A 319 22.90 -24.65 19.13
N PHE A 320 21.89 -24.03 18.52
CA PHE A 320 21.73 -22.58 18.47
C PHE A 320 20.59 -22.10 19.35
N GLN A 321 20.75 -20.90 19.87
CA GLN A 321 19.67 -20.17 20.53
C GLN A 321 18.76 -19.50 19.51
N ALA A 322 17.49 -19.30 19.87
CA ALA A 322 16.51 -18.56 19.06
C ALA A 322 15.91 -17.39 19.86
N CYS A 323 15.48 -16.35 19.16
CA CYS A 323 14.69 -15.31 19.80
C CYS A 323 13.44 -14.96 18.99
N MET A 324 12.39 -14.51 19.70
CA MET A 324 11.16 -14.01 19.11
C MET A 324 10.87 -12.61 19.62
N MET A 325 10.82 -11.64 18.70
CA MET A 325 10.53 -10.25 18.99
C MET A 325 9.08 -9.92 18.67
N ALA A 326 8.35 -9.38 19.65
CA ALA A 326 6.98 -8.93 19.53
C ALA A 326 6.87 -7.40 19.71
N PRO A 327 5.92 -6.72 19.05
CA PRO A 327 5.81 -5.26 19.08
C PRO A 327 5.36 -4.69 20.42
N THR A 328 4.68 -5.48 21.25
CA THR A 328 4.16 -5.04 22.53
C THR A 328 4.43 -6.07 23.62
N GLU A 329 4.45 -5.61 24.87
CA GLU A 329 4.65 -6.45 26.03
C GLU A 329 3.55 -7.52 26.19
N ILE A 330 2.31 -7.15 25.96
CA ILE A 330 1.16 -8.06 26.02
C ILE A 330 1.35 -9.22 25.05
N LEU A 331 1.76 -8.93 23.80
CA LEU A 331 2.05 -9.97 22.81
C LEU A 331 3.25 -10.83 23.20
N ALA A 332 4.33 -10.23 23.70
CA ALA A 332 5.51 -10.97 24.13
C ALA A 332 5.15 -11.97 25.25
N ARG A 333 4.39 -11.53 26.25
CA ARG A 333 3.90 -12.39 27.35
C ARG A 333 2.93 -13.46 26.85
N GLN A 334 2.07 -13.14 25.88
CA GLN A 334 1.16 -14.11 25.28
C GLN A 334 1.91 -15.17 24.48
N HIS A 335 2.90 -14.78 23.65
CA HIS A 335 3.76 -15.73 22.96
C HIS A 335 4.51 -16.62 23.94
N TYR A 336 5.08 -16.02 24.99
CA TYR A 336 5.77 -16.77 26.04
C TYR A 336 4.85 -17.83 26.68
N ALA A 337 3.66 -17.44 27.14
CA ALA A 337 2.71 -18.38 27.75
C ALA A 337 2.27 -19.49 26.78
N THR A 338 2.06 -19.13 25.50
CA THR A 338 1.65 -20.11 24.46
C THR A 338 2.78 -21.08 24.15
N VAL A 339 4.02 -20.59 24.00
CA VAL A 339 5.20 -21.43 23.72
C VAL A 339 5.50 -22.35 24.89
N CYS A 340 5.51 -21.82 26.13
CA CYS A 340 5.69 -22.65 27.32
C CYS A 340 4.65 -23.77 27.42
N LYS A 341 3.38 -23.46 27.16
CA LYS A 341 2.30 -24.47 27.16
C LYS A 341 2.52 -25.53 26.09
N MET A 342 2.98 -25.15 24.90
CA MET A 342 3.22 -26.11 23.80
C MET A 342 4.44 -26.99 24.06
N LEU A 343 5.44 -26.47 24.78
CA LEU A 343 6.69 -27.17 25.10
C LEU A 343 6.67 -27.87 26.47
N ASP A 344 5.51 -27.91 27.13
CA ASP A 344 5.39 -28.52 28.45
C ASP A 344 5.86 -29.97 28.44
N GLY A 345 6.78 -30.31 29.40
CA GLY A 345 7.42 -31.63 29.49
C GLY A 345 8.51 -31.89 28.43
N MET A 346 8.97 -30.88 27.69
CA MET A 346 10.15 -30.96 26.81
C MET A 346 11.36 -30.28 27.46
N ASP A 347 12.57 -30.76 27.14
CA ASP A 347 13.82 -30.15 27.62
C ASP A 347 14.20 -28.97 26.71
N VAL A 348 13.42 -27.91 26.78
CA VAL A 348 13.63 -26.63 26.08
C VAL A 348 13.32 -25.50 27.04
N LYS A 349 14.32 -24.69 27.36
CA LYS A 349 14.16 -23.56 28.29
C LYS A 349 13.78 -22.27 27.57
N VAL A 350 12.64 -21.71 27.97
CA VAL A 350 12.11 -20.48 27.41
C VAL A 350 12.14 -19.37 28.46
N ALA A 351 12.58 -18.18 28.07
CA ALA A 351 12.58 -17.01 28.94
C ALA A 351 11.85 -15.82 28.26
N VAL A 352 11.42 -14.85 29.07
CA VAL A 352 10.77 -13.62 28.56
C VAL A 352 11.53 -12.38 29.07
N LEU A 353 11.70 -11.39 28.16
CA LEU A 353 12.34 -10.11 28.48
C LEU A 353 11.57 -8.96 27.90
N THR A 354 10.98 -8.12 28.78
CA THR A 354 10.21 -6.94 28.41
C THR A 354 10.68 -5.72 29.20
N GLY A 355 10.19 -4.53 28.83
CA GLY A 355 10.52 -3.31 29.56
C GLY A 355 10.06 -3.34 31.03
N ALA A 356 8.93 -3.98 31.33
CA ALA A 356 8.35 -4.10 32.68
C ALA A 356 8.79 -5.37 33.43
N SER A 357 9.72 -6.16 32.90
CA SER A 357 10.26 -7.33 33.61
C SER A 357 10.91 -6.90 34.93
N LYS A 358 10.55 -7.59 36.03
CA LYS A 358 11.15 -7.33 37.36
C LYS A 358 12.64 -7.53 37.32
N ALA A 359 13.38 -6.76 38.11
CA ALA A 359 14.84 -6.78 38.13
C ALA A 359 15.44 -8.20 38.30
N ARG A 360 14.85 -9.05 39.17
CA ARG A 360 15.27 -10.42 39.39
C ARG A 360 15.04 -11.31 38.15
N GLU A 361 13.85 -11.21 37.53
CA GLU A 361 13.51 -11.98 36.33
C GLU A 361 14.38 -11.55 35.15
N ARG A 362 14.58 -10.22 35.00
CA ARG A 362 15.46 -9.65 33.98
C ARG A 362 16.87 -10.17 34.09
N ARG A 363 17.43 -10.17 35.33
CA ARG A 363 18.79 -10.67 35.59
C ARG A 363 18.90 -12.15 35.24
N ALA A 364 17.96 -12.97 35.70
CA ALA A 364 17.96 -14.41 35.42
C ALA A 364 17.87 -14.70 33.91
N SER A 365 17.03 -13.98 33.17
CA SER A 365 16.94 -14.13 31.72
C SER A 365 18.21 -13.73 31.00
N LEU A 366 18.90 -12.65 31.42
CA LEU A 366 20.15 -12.19 30.83
C LEU A 366 21.31 -13.17 31.12
N GLU A 367 21.41 -13.64 32.33
CA GLU A 367 22.43 -14.63 32.74
C GLU A 367 22.19 -15.96 32.00
N GLY A 368 20.95 -16.44 31.93
CA GLY A 368 20.61 -17.69 31.27
C GLY A 368 20.83 -17.67 29.76
N ILE A 369 20.60 -16.52 29.10
CA ILE A 369 20.85 -16.42 27.65
C ILE A 369 22.36 -16.30 27.34
N ALA A 370 23.12 -15.61 28.20
CA ALA A 370 24.55 -15.45 28.04
C ALA A 370 25.31 -16.74 28.34
N SER A 371 24.83 -17.58 29.28
CA SER A 371 25.41 -18.89 29.58
C SER A 371 25.02 -19.97 28.56
N GLY A 372 24.02 -19.76 27.73
CA GLY A 372 23.45 -20.77 26.82
C GLY A 372 22.48 -21.73 27.52
N GLU A 373 22.08 -21.45 28.76
CA GLU A 373 21.10 -22.27 29.50
C GLU A 373 19.67 -22.05 28.97
N VAL A 374 19.35 -20.84 28.46
CA VAL A 374 18.07 -20.51 27.84
C VAL A 374 18.17 -20.71 26.32
N ASP A 375 17.29 -21.55 25.77
CA ASP A 375 17.27 -21.89 24.35
C ASP A 375 16.49 -20.86 23.53
N ILE A 376 15.34 -20.36 24.07
CA ILE A 376 14.44 -19.43 23.37
C ILE A 376 14.18 -18.22 24.25
N LEU A 377 14.49 -17.02 23.75
CA LEU A 377 14.19 -15.76 24.41
C LEU A 377 13.07 -15.01 23.66
N ILE A 378 11.98 -14.73 24.35
CA ILE A 378 10.83 -13.97 23.79
C ILE A 378 10.82 -12.58 24.42
N GLY A 379 10.60 -11.52 23.63
CA GLY A 379 10.57 -10.18 24.21
C GLY A 379 10.13 -9.09 23.24
N THR A 380 10.29 -7.86 23.69
CA THR A 380 10.03 -6.66 22.90
C THR A 380 11.34 -6.07 22.34
N HIS A 381 11.34 -4.79 22.00
CA HIS A 381 12.55 -4.04 21.64
C HIS A 381 13.69 -4.16 22.70
N ALA A 382 13.40 -4.58 23.92
CA ALA A 382 14.41 -4.90 24.93
C ALA A 382 15.46 -5.94 24.47
N LEU A 383 15.10 -6.81 23.51
CA LEU A 383 16.03 -7.81 22.93
C LEU A 383 17.18 -7.17 22.12
N ILE A 384 16.98 -5.93 21.64
CA ILE A 384 17.96 -5.20 20.82
C ILE A 384 19.00 -4.49 21.68
N GLU A 385 18.73 -4.30 22.98
CA GLU A 385 19.64 -3.61 23.90
C GLU A 385 21.01 -4.30 23.94
N ASP A 386 22.10 -3.53 24.05
CA ASP A 386 23.48 -4.03 24.05
C ASP A 386 23.76 -4.98 25.22
N ARG A 387 23.01 -4.85 26.31
CA ARG A 387 23.10 -5.75 27.49
C ARG A 387 22.63 -7.18 27.20
N VAL A 388 21.84 -7.39 26.14
CA VAL A 388 21.36 -8.72 25.76
C VAL A 388 22.44 -9.37 24.90
N GLN A 389 23.19 -10.25 25.47
CA GLN A 389 24.25 -11.00 24.79
C GLN A 389 23.87 -12.48 24.74
N PHE A 390 23.77 -12.99 23.53
CA PHE A 390 23.49 -14.41 23.30
C PHE A 390 24.79 -15.19 23.26
N SER A 391 24.78 -16.40 23.80
CA SER A 391 25.92 -17.34 23.69
C SER A 391 26.10 -17.79 22.23
N ASN A 392 25.00 -18.12 21.53
CA ASN A 392 25.04 -18.62 20.16
C ASN A 392 23.70 -18.41 19.42
N LEU A 393 23.32 -17.17 19.11
CA LEU A 393 22.06 -16.86 18.43
C LEU A 393 22.10 -17.31 16.96
N GLY A 394 21.26 -18.28 16.57
CA GLY A 394 21.18 -18.77 15.19
C GLY A 394 19.87 -18.45 14.46
N PHE A 395 18.78 -18.15 15.19
CA PHE A 395 17.47 -17.92 14.56
C PHE A 395 16.70 -16.78 15.25
N VAL A 396 16.15 -15.88 14.44
CA VAL A 396 15.38 -14.71 14.89
C VAL A 396 14.01 -14.72 14.25
N VAL A 397 12.96 -14.58 15.06
CA VAL A 397 11.60 -14.35 14.64
C VAL A 397 11.18 -12.91 14.96
N ILE A 398 10.62 -12.20 14.01
CA ILE A 398 10.09 -10.84 14.19
C ILE A 398 8.61 -10.86 13.86
N ASP A 399 7.76 -10.61 14.86
CA ASP A 399 6.32 -10.56 14.66
C ASP A 399 5.85 -9.13 14.37
N GLU A 400 4.90 -8.97 13.45
CA GLU A 400 4.30 -7.69 13.02
C GLU A 400 5.36 -6.65 12.59
N GLN A 401 6.13 -6.98 11.56
CA GLN A 401 7.26 -6.21 11.04
C GLN A 401 7.00 -4.69 10.88
N HIS A 402 5.79 -4.32 10.47
CA HIS A 402 5.43 -2.92 10.18
C HIS A 402 5.56 -1.98 11.39
N ARG A 403 5.77 -2.50 12.60
CA ARG A 403 5.97 -1.75 13.84
C ARG A 403 7.44 -1.55 14.23
N PHE A 404 8.39 -2.09 13.46
CA PHE A 404 9.82 -1.99 13.74
C PHE A 404 10.56 -1.28 12.62
N GLY A 405 11.41 -0.31 12.96
CA GLY A 405 12.28 0.40 12.03
C GLY A 405 13.38 -0.50 11.43
N VAL A 406 13.91 -0.11 10.27
CA VAL A 406 15.00 -0.83 9.57
C VAL A 406 16.26 -0.93 10.45
N GLU A 407 16.63 0.15 11.15
CA GLU A 407 17.78 0.19 12.06
C GLU A 407 17.65 -0.78 13.25
N GLN A 408 16.44 -0.92 13.80
CA GLN A 408 16.20 -1.84 14.92
C GLN A 408 16.42 -3.29 14.51
N ARG A 409 16.07 -3.64 13.27
CA ARG A 409 16.31 -4.98 12.72
C ARG A 409 17.80 -5.23 12.48
N ALA A 410 18.52 -4.23 11.98
CA ALA A 410 19.95 -4.34 11.71
C ALA A 410 20.77 -4.67 12.97
N ARG A 411 20.38 -4.16 14.14
CA ARG A 411 21.03 -4.47 15.42
C ARG A 411 20.92 -5.95 15.84
N LEU A 412 19.90 -6.67 15.39
CA LEU A 412 19.82 -8.12 15.66
C LEU A 412 20.84 -8.92 14.85
N TRP A 413 21.25 -8.40 13.69
CA TRP A 413 22.23 -9.07 12.83
C TRP A 413 23.65 -9.08 13.46
N THR A 414 23.93 -8.12 14.32
CA THR A 414 25.25 -7.98 14.98
C THR A 414 25.36 -8.69 16.34
N LYS A 415 24.30 -9.42 16.76
CA LYS A 415 24.26 -10.13 18.03
C LYS A 415 25.04 -11.46 18.06
N ASN A 416 25.59 -11.87 16.91
CA ASN A 416 26.51 -13.02 16.82
C ASN A 416 27.61 -12.72 15.78
N LEU A 417 28.69 -13.51 15.79
CA LEU A 417 29.81 -13.41 14.84
C LEU A 417 29.33 -13.64 13.37
N GLN A 418 28.38 -14.53 13.19
CA GLN A 418 27.67 -14.73 11.93
C GLN A 418 26.21 -14.26 12.07
N PRO A 419 25.60 -13.64 11.03
CA PRO A 419 24.22 -13.18 11.11
C PRO A 419 23.26 -14.38 11.25
N PRO A 420 22.31 -14.32 12.21
CA PRO A 420 21.31 -15.36 12.38
C PRO A 420 20.35 -15.43 11.20
N HIS A 421 19.69 -16.56 11.01
CA HIS A 421 18.54 -16.67 10.11
C HIS A 421 17.38 -15.84 10.63
N ILE A 422 16.67 -15.15 9.75
CA ILE A 422 15.57 -14.25 10.10
C ILE A 422 14.26 -14.70 9.46
N LEU A 423 13.25 -14.86 10.29
CA LEU A 423 11.86 -15.09 9.90
C LEU A 423 11.01 -13.90 10.34
N VAL A 424 10.55 -13.13 9.40
CA VAL A 424 9.64 -12.02 9.65
C VAL A 424 8.21 -12.49 9.46
N MET A 425 7.32 -12.19 10.40
CA MET A 425 5.90 -12.54 10.30
C MET A 425 5.02 -11.30 10.15
N THR A 426 3.95 -11.41 9.37
CA THR A 426 2.90 -10.40 9.31
C THR A 426 1.51 -11.03 9.23
N ALA A 427 0.55 -10.46 9.96
CA ALA A 427 -0.86 -10.80 9.86
C ALA A 427 -1.61 -9.94 8.83
N THR A 428 -0.98 -8.89 8.30
CA THR A 428 -1.53 -8.16 7.15
C THR A 428 -1.19 -8.92 5.89
N PRO A 429 -2.16 -9.50 5.19
CA PRO A 429 -1.92 -10.03 3.86
C PRO A 429 -1.49 -8.90 2.94
N ILE A 430 -0.35 -9.06 2.30
CA ILE A 430 0.14 -8.16 1.25
C ILE A 430 0.14 -9.00 -0.01
N PRO A 431 -0.41 -8.52 -1.13
CA PRO A 431 -0.33 -9.26 -2.39
C PRO A 431 1.10 -9.74 -2.65
N ARG A 432 1.25 -11.01 -3.00
CA ARG A 432 2.57 -11.67 -3.11
C ARG A 432 3.55 -10.90 -4.01
N THR A 433 3.05 -10.39 -5.13
CA THR A 433 3.82 -9.59 -6.09
C THR A 433 4.30 -8.27 -5.49
N LEU A 434 3.45 -7.60 -4.73
CA LEU A 434 3.80 -6.37 -4.04
C LEU A 434 4.79 -6.64 -2.90
N ALA A 435 4.61 -7.71 -2.14
CA ALA A 435 5.54 -8.11 -1.10
C ALA A 435 6.96 -8.36 -1.64
N MET A 436 7.06 -9.04 -2.79
CA MET A 436 8.33 -9.29 -3.48
C MET A 436 9.00 -8.03 -4.03
N THR A 437 8.25 -6.93 -4.20
CA THR A 437 8.77 -5.64 -4.66
C THR A 437 9.14 -4.74 -3.49
N LEU A 438 8.28 -4.66 -2.49
CA LEU A 438 8.51 -3.80 -1.31
C LEU A 438 9.57 -4.36 -0.36
N TYR A 439 9.67 -5.68 -0.27
CA TYR A 439 10.60 -6.41 0.59
C TYR A 439 11.55 -7.26 -0.24
N GLY A 440 12.08 -6.69 -1.31
CA GLY A 440 12.86 -7.42 -2.32
C GLY A 440 14.09 -8.17 -1.83
N ASP A 441 14.51 -7.89 -0.58
CA ASP A 441 15.54 -8.61 0.15
C ASP A 441 15.00 -9.82 0.93
N LEU A 442 13.66 -10.02 1.00
CA LEU A 442 13.03 -11.13 1.69
C LEU A 442 12.48 -12.17 0.71
N ASP A 443 12.74 -13.43 0.98
CA ASP A 443 11.98 -14.53 0.37
C ASP A 443 10.60 -14.61 1.00
N VAL A 444 9.55 -14.84 0.20
CA VAL A 444 8.17 -14.80 0.67
C VAL A 444 7.57 -16.21 0.74
N SER A 445 7.07 -16.56 1.92
CA SER A 445 6.24 -17.74 2.16
C SER A 445 4.83 -17.34 2.58
N VAL A 446 3.82 -18.06 2.07
CA VAL A 446 2.40 -17.76 2.34
C VAL A 446 1.72 -18.96 2.96
N ILE A 447 1.02 -18.76 4.08
CA ILE A 447 0.07 -19.73 4.64
C ILE A 447 -1.33 -19.30 4.15
N ASP A 448 -1.80 -19.95 3.11
CA ASP A 448 -3.05 -19.72 2.40
C ASP A 448 -4.17 -20.69 2.83
N GLU A 449 -3.94 -21.47 3.88
CA GLU A 449 -4.89 -22.40 4.47
C GLU A 449 -5.15 -22.06 5.94
N LEU A 450 -6.40 -22.19 6.38
CA LEU A 450 -6.76 -22.08 7.79
C LEU A 450 -6.67 -23.46 8.47
N PRO A 451 -6.31 -23.50 9.78
CA PRO A 451 -6.31 -24.73 10.55
C PRO A 451 -7.70 -25.41 10.55
N PRO A 452 -7.76 -26.75 10.61
CA PRO A 452 -9.01 -27.48 10.65
C PRO A 452 -9.86 -27.11 11.87
N GLY A 453 -11.19 -27.11 11.72
CA GLY A 453 -12.16 -26.79 12.79
C GLY A 453 -12.53 -25.31 12.89
N ARG A 454 -11.89 -24.41 12.16
CA ARG A 454 -12.25 -23.00 12.16
C ARG A 454 -13.44 -22.74 11.23
N ARG A 455 -14.48 -22.04 11.74
CA ARG A 455 -15.65 -21.67 10.95
C ARG A 455 -15.44 -20.28 10.31
N PRO A 456 -15.88 -20.06 9.05
CA PRO A 456 -15.87 -18.75 8.44
C PRO A 456 -16.68 -17.74 9.27
N ILE A 457 -16.16 -16.54 9.44
CA ILE A 457 -16.83 -15.45 10.15
C ILE A 457 -17.91 -14.87 9.25
N LYS A 458 -19.16 -14.82 9.74
CA LYS A 458 -20.26 -14.17 9.01
C LYS A 458 -20.16 -12.65 9.18
N THR A 459 -19.96 -11.93 8.09
CA THR A 459 -19.84 -10.47 8.11
C THR A 459 -21.11 -9.84 7.56
N PHE A 460 -21.63 -8.83 8.28
CA PHE A 460 -22.84 -8.09 7.90
C PHE A 460 -22.56 -6.60 7.95
N HIS A 461 -23.17 -5.84 7.06
CA HIS A 461 -23.16 -4.40 7.06
C HIS A 461 -24.55 -3.87 7.37
N TYR A 462 -24.65 -2.97 8.34
CA TYR A 462 -25.88 -2.29 8.75
C TYR A 462 -25.65 -0.78 8.90
N THR A 463 -26.73 -0.03 8.72
CA THR A 463 -26.76 1.40 9.06
C THR A 463 -27.30 1.59 10.47
N ASP A 464 -27.17 2.80 11.01
CA ASP A 464 -27.67 3.17 12.34
C ASP A 464 -29.15 2.85 12.56
N ALA A 465 -29.96 2.81 11.50
CA ALA A 465 -31.36 2.40 11.56
C ALA A 465 -31.58 0.97 12.10
N ALA A 466 -30.57 0.11 12.00
CA ALA A 466 -30.65 -1.27 12.50
C ALA A 466 -30.11 -1.46 13.93
N ARG A 467 -29.75 -0.38 14.64
CA ARG A 467 -29.11 -0.42 15.97
C ARG A 467 -29.89 -1.23 17.01
N LEU A 468 -31.20 -1.11 17.05
CA LEU A 468 -32.04 -1.89 17.95
C LEU A 468 -31.99 -3.42 17.66
N LYS A 469 -31.92 -3.79 16.38
CA LYS A 469 -31.74 -5.20 15.99
C LYS A 469 -30.36 -5.72 16.42
N LEU A 470 -29.33 -4.90 16.28
CA LEU A 470 -27.98 -5.21 16.76
C LEU A 470 -27.98 -5.48 18.27
N PHE A 471 -28.55 -4.59 19.07
CA PHE A 471 -28.60 -4.78 20.51
C PHE A 471 -29.41 -6.03 20.92
N GLY A 472 -30.50 -6.31 20.23
CA GLY A 472 -31.25 -7.56 20.41
C GLY A 472 -30.39 -8.79 20.13
N PHE A 473 -29.61 -8.79 19.04
CA PHE A 473 -28.68 -9.84 18.69
C PHE A 473 -27.54 -10.00 19.73
N MET A 474 -26.96 -8.90 20.19
CA MET A 474 -25.93 -8.93 21.24
C MET A 474 -26.45 -9.56 22.53
N ARG A 475 -27.68 -9.21 22.96
CA ARG A 475 -28.31 -9.84 24.14
C ARG A 475 -28.49 -11.35 23.97
N GLN A 476 -28.89 -11.79 22.77
CA GLN A 476 -29.04 -13.23 22.48
C GLN A 476 -27.69 -13.98 22.55
N GLU A 477 -26.62 -13.39 22.03
CA GLU A 477 -25.31 -14.02 22.08
C GLU A 477 -24.72 -14.01 23.50
N ILE A 478 -24.91 -12.94 24.25
CA ILE A 478 -24.50 -12.86 25.68
C ILE A 478 -25.28 -13.88 26.52
N ALA A 479 -26.59 -14.06 26.27
CA ALA A 479 -27.40 -15.06 26.96
C ALA A 479 -26.92 -16.49 26.69
N LYS A 480 -26.22 -16.75 25.59
CA LYS A 480 -25.53 -18.03 25.30
C LYS A 480 -24.16 -18.13 25.99
N GLY A 481 -23.80 -17.18 26.84
CA GLY A 481 -22.49 -17.10 27.50
C GLY A 481 -21.36 -16.57 26.61
N ARG A 482 -21.66 -15.92 25.47
CA ARG A 482 -20.68 -15.35 24.54
C ARG A 482 -20.32 -13.92 24.94
N GLN A 483 -19.17 -13.45 24.42
CA GLN A 483 -18.68 -12.10 24.66
C GLN A 483 -18.64 -11.28 23.37
N VAL A 484 -18.73 -9.94 23.52
CA VAL A 484 -18.86 -9.01 22.41
C VAL A 484 -17.76 -7.96 22.47
N TYR A 485 -17.07 -7.74 21.34
CA TYR A 485 -16.25 -6.57 21.12
C TYR A 485 -17.05 -5.47 20.42
N VAL A 486 -16.91 -4.23 20.88
CA VAL A 486 -17.41 -3.03 20.20
C VAL A 486 -16.25 -2.07 20.00
N VAL A 487 -15.92 -1.77 18.74
CA VAL A 487 -14.72 -1.01 18.36
C VAL A 487 -15.10 0.29 17.69
N TYR A 488 -14.56 1.40 18.19
CA TYR A 488 -14.69 2.75 17.65
C TYR A 488 -13.42 3.17 16.89
N PRO A 489 -13.52 3.95 15.79
CA PRO A 489 -12.36 4.44 15.07
C PRO A 489 -11.59 5.49 15.87
N LEU A 490 -10.27 5.60 15.62
CA LEU A 490 -9.44 6.74 16.03
C LEU A 490 -9.38 7.76 14.90
N ILE A 491 -9.66 9.03 15.16
CA ILE A 491 -9.56 10.12 14.18
C ILE A 491 -8.19 10.79 14.36
N LYS A 492 -7.31 10.69 13.39
CA LYS A 492 -5.94 11.24 13.46
C LYS A 492 -5.86 12.75 13.69
N GLU A 493 -6.94 13.49 13.41
CA GLU A 493 -6.95 14.96 13.44
C GLU A 493 -7.43 15.56 14.79
N SER A 494 -8.02 14.77 15.69
CA SER A 494 -8.51 15.28 16.99
C SER A 494 -8.65 14.19 18.04
N GLU A 495 -7.58 13.96 18.81
CA GLU A 495 -7.60 13.03 19.96
C GLU A 495 -8.72 13.34 20.99
N ALA A 496 -9.16 14.60 21.07
CA ALA A 496 -10.23 15.00 21.96
C ALA A 496 -11.61 14.54 21.48
N MET A 497 -11.86 14.54 20.16
CA MET A 497 -13.11 14.04 19.56
C MET A 497 -13.20 12.51 19.67
N ASP A 498 -12.10 11.80 19.41
CA ASP A 498 -12.04 10.33 19.50
C ASP A 498 -12.41 9.83 20.91
N TYR A 499 -11.89 10.52 21.92
CA TYR A 499 -12.20 10.17 23.31
C TYR A 499 -13.67 10.43 23.64
N LYS A 500 -14.24 11.51 23.10
CA LYS A 500 -15.65 11.86 23.29
C LYS A 500 -16.55 10.82 22.60
N ASP A 501 -16.29 10.49 21.34
CA ASP A 501 -17.06 9.50 20.58
C ASP A 501 -17.04 8.11 21.26
N LEU A 502 -15.89 7.70 21.80
CA LEU A 502 -15.77 6.46 22.58
C LEU A 502 -16.55 6.52 23.89
N THR A 503 -16.46 7.64 24.63
CA THR A 503 -17.13 7.80 25.91
C THR A 503 -18.65 7.85 25.73
N ASP A 504 -19.13 8.61 24.75
CA ASP A 504 -20.54 8.68 24.39
C ASP A 504 -21.08 7.30 23.97
N GLY A 505 -20.27 6.55 23.20
CA GLY A 505 -20.59 5.18 22.81
C GLY A 505 -20.60 4.19 23.97
N TYR A 506 -19.64 4.31 24.91
CA TYR A 506 -19.61 3.49 26.12
C TYR A 506 -20.82 3.78 27.02
N GLU A 507 -21.19 5.06 27.20
CA GLU A 507 -22.38 5.46 27.97
C GLU A 507 -23.67 4.95 27.32
N ALA A 508 -23.78 5.03 25.99
CA ALA A 508 -24.92 4.50 25.26
C ALA A 508 -25.06 2.98 25.44
N ILE A 509 -23.96 2.22 25.31
CA ILE A 509 -23.96 0.77 25.52
C ILE A 509 -24.28 0.44 26.99
N SER A 510 -23.68 1.14 27.95
CA SER A 510 -23.92 0.89 29.37
C SER A 510 -25.37 1.20 29.80
N ARG A 511 -26.05 2.11 29.11
CA ARG A 511 -27.48 2.39 29.29
C ARG A 511 -28.36 1.26 28.78
N ASP A 512 -28.04 0.70 27.61
CA ASP A 512 -28.78 -0.38 26.99
C ASP A 512 -28.46 -1.76 27.59
N PHE A 513 -27.26 -1.89 28.19
CA PHE A 513 -26.77 -3.10 28.87
C PHE A 513 -26.42 -2.78 30.34
N PRO A 514 -27.43 -2.55 31.21
CA PRO A 514 -27.20 -2.08 32.56
C PRO A 514 -26.68 -3.17 33.50
N LEU A 515 -25.91 -2.73 34.51
CA LEU A 515 -25.55 -3.55 35.67
C LEU A 515 -26.79 -3.90 36.50
N PRO A 516 -26.80 -5.01 37.21
CA PRO A 516 -25.76 -6.04 37.31
C PRO A 516 -25.83 -7.10 36.21
N GLN A 517 -26.84 -7.06 35.33
CA GLN A 517 -27.10 -8.09 34.33
C GLN A 517 -26.00 -8.16 33.26
N TYR A 518 -25.45 -7.03 32.90
CA TYR A 518 -24.38 -6.93 31.91
C TYR A 518 -23.21 -6.14 32.48
N VAL A 519 -22.00 -6.66 32.31
CA VAL A 519 -20.76 -5.97 32.69
C VAL A 519 -20.06 -5.52 31.42
N THR A 520 -19.84 -4.21 31.29
CA THR A 520 -19.13 -3.59 30.16
C THR A 520 -17.79 -3.06 30.63
N ALA A 521 -16.71 -3.53 30.03
CA ALA A 521 -15.36 -3.01 30.21
C ALA A 521 -14.99 -2.03 29.10
N ILE A 522 -14.09 -1.11 29.37
CA ILE A 522 -13.57 -0.13 28.40
C ILE A 522 -12.05 -0.27 28.27
N CYS A 523 -11.52 -0.11 27.03
CA CYS A 523 -10.08 -0.13 26.79
C CYS A 523 -9.69 0.86 25.70
N HIS A 524 -8.85 1.85 26.02
CA HIS A 524 -8.41 2.87 25.06
C HIS A 524 -6.98 3.36 25.30
N GLY A 525 -6.42 4.11 24.33
CA GLY A 525 -5.03 4.56 24.33
C GLY A 525 -4.58 5.36 25.55
N LYS A 526 -5.47 6.17 26.14
CA LYS A 526 -5.16 7.09 27.27
C LYS A 526 -5.20 6.41 28.65
N MET A 527 -5.66 5.17 28.76
CA MET A 527 -5.63 4.45 30.04
C MET A 527 -4.21 4.10 30.45
N THR A 528 -3.98 4.01 31.77
CA THR A 528 -2.72 3.51 32.30
C THR A 528 -2.51 2.06 31.88
N PRO A 529 -1.27 1.57 31.80
CA PRO A 529 -1.01 0.14 31.49
C PRO A 529 -1.73 -0.81 32.46
N ALA A 530 -1.81 -0.46 33.75
CA ALA A 530 -2.50 -1.25 34.76
C ALA A 530 -4.02 -1.33 34.52
N ASP A 531 -4.66 -0.22 34.18
CA ASP A 531 -6.10 -0.18 33.91
C ASP A 531 -6.46 -0.97 32.63
N LYS A 532 -5.59 -0.87 31.61
CA LYS A 532 -5.74 -1.68 30.37
C LYS A 532 -5.63 -3.18 30.67
N GLU A 533 -4.66 -3.55 31.49
CA GLU A 533 -4.43 -4.95 31.87
C GLU A 533 -5.63 -5.48 32.67
N GLU A 534 -6.17 -4.69 33.59
CA GLU A 534 -7.33 -5.07 34.39
C GLU A 534 -8.61 -5.22 33.53
N SER A 535 -8.91 -4.26 32.64
CA SER A 535 -10.05 -4.35 31.73
C SER A 535 -9.95 -5.58 30.82
N MET A 536 -8.74 -5.87 30.31
CA MET A 536 -8.50 -7.04 29.49
C MET A 536 -8.57 -8.35 30.29
N ARG A 537 -8.13 -8.36 31.56
CA ARG A 537 -8.26 -9.50 32.47
C ARG A 537 -9.71 -9.85 32.69
N GLN A 538 -10.54 -8.86 33.06
CA GLN A 538 -11.98 -9.03 33.29
C GLN A 538 -12.69 -9.62 32.06
N PHE A 539 -12.35 -9.11 30.87
CA PHE A 539 -12.92 -9.62 29.63
C PHE A 539 -12.41 -11.02 29.30
N LYS A 540 -11.13 -11.30 29.49
CA LYS A 540 -10.55 -12.63 29.23
C LYS A 540 -11.09 -13.72 30.19
N GLN A 541 -11.37 -13.34 31.45
CA GLN A 541 -11.94 -14.26 32.46
C GLN A 541 -13.45 -14.44 32.34
N GLY A 542 -14.10 -13.67 31.43
CA GLY A 542 -15.55 -13.74 31.24
C GLY A 542 -16.34 -12.94 32.28
N GLU A 543 -15.67 -12.16 33.13
CA GLU A 543 -16.30 -11.26 34.10
C GLU A 543 -17.01 -10.09 33.39
N ALA A 544 -16.43 -9.59 32.29
CA ALA A 544 -17.07 -8.62 31.42
C ALA A 544 -17.66 -9.28 30.17
N HIS A 545 -18.91 -8.95 29.86
CA HIS A 545 -19.65 -9.46 28.70
C HIS A 545 -19.35 -8.69 27.42
N ILE A 546 -19.13 -7.38 27.55
CA ILE A 546 -18.89 -6.44 26.45
C ILE A 546 -17.56 -5.74 26.70
N LEU A 547 -16.71 -5.66 25.69
CA LEU A 547 -15.51 -4.79 25.72
C LEU A 547 -15.66 -3.70 24.68
N VAL A 548 -15.78 -2.46 25.14
CA VAL A 548 -15.79 -1.26 24.30
C VAL A 548 -14.37 -0.73 24.17
N ALA A 549 -13.90 -0.53 22.95
CA ALA A 549 -12.52 -0.09 22.75
C ALA A 549 -12.31 0.74 21.49
N THR A 550 -11.17 1.41 21.44
CA THR A 550 -10.64 1.98 20.21
C THR A 550 -9.84 0.94 19.43
N SER A 551 -9.32 1.29 18.26
CA SER A 551 -8.47 0.44 17.41
C SER A 551 -7.23 -0.14 18.12
N VAL A 552 -6.94 0.24 19.36
CA VAL A 552 -5.85 -0.32 20.20
C VAL A 552 -5.97 -1.85 20.39
N ILE A 553 -7.17 -2.42 20.21
CA ILE A 553 -7.39 -3.89 20.22
C ILE A 553 -6.74 -4.60 18.99
N GLU A 554 -6.21 -3.86 18.02
CA GLU A 554 -5.44 -4.46 16.92
C GLU A 554 -4.31 -5.36 17.43
N VAL A 555 -3.90 -5.21 18.69
CA VAL A 555 -2.76 -5.90 19.27
C VAL A 555 -3.18 -7.05 20.17
N GLY A 556 -3.38 -8.21 19.57
CA GLY A 556 -2.87 -9.49 20.09
C GLY A 556 -3.61 -10.22 21.21
N VAL A 557 -4.70 -9.74 21.81
CA VAL A 557 -5.34 -10.51 22.88
C VAL A 557 -6.29 -11.56 22.30
N ASP A 558 -6.07 -12.81 22.71
CA ASP A 558 -6.89 -13.96 22.31
C ASP A 558 -7.98 -14.24 23.36
N VAL A 559 -9.25 -14.07 22.97
CA VAL A 559 -10.40 -14.42 23.79
C VAL A 559 -11.31 -15.35 22.98
N PRO A 560 -11.13 -16.67 23.10
CA PRO A 560 -11.86 -17.66 22.29
C PRO A 560 -13.39 -17.59 22.44
N ASN A 561 -13.89 -17.11 23.58
CA ASN A 561 -15.31 -16.96 23.88
C ASN A 561 -15.95 -15.69 23.25
N ALA A 562 -15.14 -14.75 22.75
CA ALA A 562 -15.64 -13.57 22.06
C ALA A 562 -16.00 -13.93 20.60
N THR A 563 -17.29 -14.04 20.34
CA THR A 563 -17.84 -14.48 19.05
C THR A 563 -18.46 -13.36 18.23
N VAL A 564 -18.65 -12.18 18.80
CA VAL A 564 -19.25 -11.03 18.12
C VAL A 564 -18.28 -9.85 18.11
N MET A 565 -18.00 -9.33 16.91
CA MET A 565 -17.25 -8.09 16.68
C MET A 565 -18.20 -7.06 16.08
N VAL A 566 -18.42 -5.96 16.76
CA VAL A 566 -19.13 -4.78 16.25
C VAL A 566 -18.11 -3.69 15.95
N ILE A 567 -18.11 -3.17 14.74
CA ILE A 567 -17.22 -2.07 14.33
C ILE A 567 -18.08 -0.85 14.00
N GLU A 568 -18.01 0.16 14.84
CA GLU A 568 -18.74 1.41 14.70
C GLU A 568 -18.04 2.33 13.69
N SER A 569 -18.82 3.09 12.91
CA SER A 569 -18.30 3.96 11.85
C SER A 569 -17.30 3.25 10.94
N ALA A 570 -17.67 2.04 10.50
CA ALA A 570 -16.78 1.14 9.76
C ALA A 570 -16.24 1.74 8.44
N GLU A 571 -16.95 2.72 7.85
CA GLU A 571 -16.52 3.47 6.68
C GLU A 571 -15.22 4.26 6.89
N ARG A 572 -14.83 4.52 8.14
CA ARG A 572 -13.62 5.27 8.51
C ARG A 572 -12.37 4.39 8.59
N PHE A 573 -12.54 3.07 8.60
CA PHE A 573 -11.43 2.12 8.63
C PHE A 573 -10.94 1.73 7.23
N GLY A 574 -9.66 1.46 7.11
CA GLY A 574 -9.09 0.78 5.94
C GLY A 574 -9.47 -0.71 5.92
N LEU A 575 -9.48 -1.33 4.72
CA LEU A 575 -9.82 -2.76 4.56
C LEU A 575 -8.92 -3.68 5.39
N SER A 576 -7.63 -3.40 5.43
CA SER A 576 -6.68 -4.17 6.23
C SER A 576 -6.98 -4.11 7.73
N GLN A 577 -7.40 -2.93 8.24
CA GLN A 577 -7.78 -2.77 9.64
C GLN A 577 -9.08 -3.52 9.96
N LEU A 578 -10.10 -3.37 9.11
CA LEU A 578 -11.37 -4.11 9.26
C LEU A 578 -11.12 -5.62 9.27
N HIS A 579 -10.25 -6.11 8.40
CA HIS A 579 -9.88 -7.53 8.35
C HIS A 579 -9.16 -7.99 9.62
N GLN A 580 -8.21 -7.21 10.14
CA GLN A 580 -7.52 -7.51 11.40
C GLN A 580 -8.48 -7.55 12.59
N LEU A 581 -9.41 -6.57 12.68
CA LEU A 581 -10.44 -6.54 13.71
C LEU A 581 -11.38 -7.74 13.59
N ARG A 582 -11.85 -8.06 12.40
CA ARG A 582 -12.66 -9.28 12.15
C ARG A 582 -11.94 -10.54 12.63
N GLY A 583 -10.64 -10.65 12.39
CA GLY A 583 -9.83 -11.79 12.81
C GLY A 583 -9.65 -11.95 14.34
N ARG A 584 -10.11 -10.98 15.15
CA ARG A 584 -10.10 -11.09 16.63
C ARG A 584 -11.20 -12.00 17.18
N VAL A 585 -12.22 -12.27 16.39
CA VAL A 585 -13.25 -13.29 16.68
C VAL A 585 -13.03 -14.53 15.80
N GLY A 586 -13.77 -15.61 16.06
CA GLY A 586 -13.66 -16.85 15.28
C GLY A 586 -12.44 -17.69 15.65
N ARG A 587 -11.94 -17.60 16.88
CA ARG A 587 -10.83 -18.42 17.39
C ARG A 587 -11.29 -19.65 18.16
N GLY A 588 -12.58 -19.72 18.52
CA GLY A 588 -13.23 -20.89 19.08
C GLY A 588 -13.89 -21.77 18.01
N GLY A 589 -14.48 -22.91 18.41
CA GLY A 589 -15.24 -23.80 17.54
C GLY A 589 -16.64 -23.28 17.16
N GLU A 590 -17.07 -22.16 17.74
CA GLU A 590 -18.42 -21.61 17.59
C GLU A 590 -18.50 -20.63 16.40
N GLN A 591 -19.72 -20.45 15.87
CA GLN A 591 -19.96 -19.48 14.81
C GLN A 591 -19.72 -18.06 15.33
N SER A 592 -18.91 -17.31 14.63
CA SER A 592 -18.60 -15.91 14.96
C SER A 592 -19.14 -14.95 13.92
N TYR A 593 -19.37 -13.72 14.35
CA TYR A 593 -20.03 -12.68 13.58
C TYR A 593 -19.22 -11.38 13.64
N CYS A 594 -19.12 -10.69 12.50
CA CYS A 594 -18.57 -9.33 12.39
C CYS A 594 -19.66 -8.42 11.85
N ILE A 595 -19.99 -7.37 12.58
CA ILE A 595 -21.05 -6.44 12.24
C ILE A 595 -20.41 -5.07 12.00
N LEU A 596 -20.52 -4.59 10.78
CA LEU A 596 -20.01 -3.31 10.33
C LEU A 596 -21.15 -2.29 10.41
N MET A 597 -21.02 -1.29 11.29
CA MET A 597 -21.99 -0.22 11.43
C MET A 597 -21.51 1.02 10.66
N SER A 598 -22.38 1.70 9.94
CA SER A 598 -22.06 2.91 9.20
C SER A 598 -23.20 3.93 9.20
N GLY A 599 -22.87 5.18 8.90
CA GLY A 599 -23.88 6.20 8.61
C GLY A 599 -24.64 5.90 7.30
N GLU A 600 -25.73 6.63 7.04
CA GLU A 600 -26.56 6.43 5.85
C GLU A 600 -25.88 6.87 4.54
N LYS A 601 -25.03 7.90 4.62
CA LYS A 601 -24.35 8.48 3.45
C LYS A 601 -22.92 7.93 3.34
N LEU A 602 -22.73 7.02 2.41
CA LEU A 602 -21.42 6.44 2.10
C LEU A 602 -20.88 6.96 0.77
N SER A 603 -19.57 7.24 0.73
CA SER A 603 -18.86 7.42 -0.53
C SER A 603 -18.87 6.11 -1.36
N ARG A 604 -18.67 6.20 -2.67
CA ARG A 604 -18.57 5.01 -3.53
C ARG A 604 -17.46 4.06 -3.06
N GLU A 605 -16.33 4.59 -2.65
CA GLU A 605 -15.19 3.82 -2.16
C GLU A 605 -15.48 3.14 -0.82
N SER A 606 -16.09 3.86 0.14
CA SER A 606 -16.46 3.29 1.44
C SER A 606 -17.47 2.15 1.28
N ARG A 607 -18.45 2.34 0.39
CA ARG A 607 -19.43 1.29 0.07
C ARG A 607 -18.74 0.05 -0.49
N ALA A 608 -17.86 0.20 -1.50
CA ALA A 608 -17.13 -0.91 -2.09
C ALA A 608 -16.26 -1.66 -1.07
N ARG A 609 -15.63 -0.95 -0.11
CA ARG A 609 -14.86 -1.57 0.99
C ARG A 609 -15.73 -2.43 1.91
N LEU A 610 -16.89 -1.90 2.34
CA LEU A 610 -17.78 -2.62 3.24
C LEU A 610 -18.44 -3.83 2.55
N GLU A 611 -18.81 -3.70 1.28
CA GLU A 611 -19.31 -4.80 0.45
C GLU A 611 -18.25 -5.91 0.32
N ALA A 612 -17.02 -5.56 0.00
CA ALA A 612 -15.91 -6.52 -0.08
C ALA A 612 -15.69 -7.30 1.23
N MET A 613 -15.79 -6.62 2.38
CA MET A 613 -15.71 -7.27 3.69
C MET A 613 -16.83 -8.28 3.94
N CYS A 614 -18.02 -8.05 3.38
CA CYS A 614 -19.16 -8.98 3.49
C CYS A 614 -19.04 -10.18 2.52
N GLU A 615 -18.43 -9.95 1.34
CA GLU A 615 -18.33 -10.97 0.29
C GLU A 615 -17.26 -12.02 0.54
N THR A 616 -16.13 -11.63 1.18
CA THR A 616 -15.01 -12.56 1.33
C THR A 616 -14.37 -12.52 2.72
N ASN A 617 -13.93 -13.72 3.16
CA ASN A 617 -13.09 -13.87 4.35
C ASN A 617 -11.59 -13.92 4.00
N ASP A 618 -11.23 -14.01 2.72
CA ASP A 618 -9.85 -14.11 2.25
C ASP A 618 -9.14 -12.74 2.38
N GLY A 619 -8.17 -12.67 3.28
CA GLY A 619 -7.40 -11.45 3.53
C GLY A 619 -6.52 -11.02 2.35
N PHE A 620 -6.03 -11.97 1.53
CA PHE A 620 -5.23 -11.62 0.33
C PHE A 620 -6.11 -10.96 -0.72
N ARG A 621 -7.33 -11.47 -0.95
CA ARG A 621 -8.30 -10.85 -1.85
C ARG A 621 -8.72 -9.46 -1.37
N LEU A 622 -8.90 -9.28 -0.06
CA LEU A 622 -9.19 -7.96 0.52
C LEU A 622 -8.02 -6.99 0.33
N ALA A 623 -6.79 -7.45 0.50
CA ALA A 623 -5.60 -6.62 0.28
C ALA A 623 -5.46 -6.19 -1.20
N GLU A 624 -5.76 -7.08 -2.15
CA GLU A 624 -5.79 -6.73 -3.58
C GLU A 624 -6.86 -5.70 -3.91
N LEU A 625 -8.04 -5.81 -3.28
CA LEU A 625 -9.11 -4.83 -3.44
C LEU A 625 -8.76 -3.48 -2.80
N ASP A 626 -8.15 -3.48 -1.61
CA ASP A 626 -7.69 -2.24 -0.94
C ASP A 626 -6.72 -1.46 -1.83
N LEU A 627 -5.78 -2.17 -2.46
CA LEU A 627 -4.84 -1.59 -3.41
C LEU A 627 -5.52 -0.99 -4.64
N LYS A 628 -6.51 -1.68 -5.19
CA LYS A 628 -7.27 -1.18 -6.35
C LYS A 628 -8.10 0.08 -6.02
N LEU A 629 -8.65 0.14 -4.81
CA LEU A 629 -9.50 1.25 -4.37
C LEU A 629 -8.69 2.50 -3.99
N ARG A 630 -7.50 2.35 -3.41
CA ARG A 630 -6.64 3.49 -3.02
C ARG A 630 -6.01 4.23 -4.20
N GLY A 631 -5.87 3.59 -5.36
CA GLY A 631 -5.21 4.19 -6.52
C GLY A 631 -3.69 4.39 -6.34
N ALA A 632 -3.04 4.93 -7.39
CA ALA A 632 -1.58 5.09 -7.43
C ALA A 632 -1.01 6.22 -6.52
N GLY A 633 -1.86 7.14 -6.03
CA GLY A 633 -1.42 8.35 -5.32
C GLY A 633 -1.09 8.17 -3.84
N ASP A 634 -1.71 7.20 -3.16
CA ASP A 634 -1.61 7.05 -1.70
C ASP A 634 -0.50 6.10 -1.21
N ILE A 635 0.22 5.46 -2.13
CA ILE A 635 1.22 4.45 -1.78
C ILE A 635 2.48 5.08 -1.18
N ASN A 636 2.80 6.33 -1.53
CA ASN A 636 3.95 7.05 -0.98
C ASN A 636 3.86 7.32 0.53
N GLY A 637 2.66 7.31 1.12
CA GLY A 637 2.45 7.46 2.57
C GLY A 637 2.53 6.14 3.36
N THR A 638 2.42 4.98 2.71
CA THR A 638 2.38 3.66 3.35
C THR A 638 3.62 2.79 3.11
N LEU A 639 4.61 3.30 2.39
CA LEU A 639 5.91 2.63 2.18
C LEU A 639 6.75 2.66 3.46
N GLN A 640 6.36 1.87 4.45
CA GLN A 640 7.13 1.63 5.70
C GLN A 640 8.39 0.79 5.49
N SER A 641 8.73 0.45 4.25
CA SER A 641 9.88 -0.40 3.91
C SER A 641 11.20 0.36 3.71
N GLY A 642 11.23 1.68 3.91
CA GLY A 642 12.48 2.48 3.79
C GLY A 642 12.98 2.72 2.36
N MET A 643 12.38 2.10 1.34
CA MET A 643 12.72 2.34 -0.07
C MET A 643 11.57 3.06 -0.78
N ALA A 644 11.60 4.37 -0.81
CA ALA A 644 10.73 5.17 -1.67
C ALA A 644 11.28 5.12 -3.11
N PHE A 645 10.67 4.33 -3.98
CA PHE A 645 10.95 4.39 -5.40
C PHE A 645 10.23 5.59 -6.01
N ASP A 646 10.97 6.49 -6.65
CA ASP A 646 10.40 7.62 -7.37
C ASP A 646 9.86 7.18 -8.74
N LEU A 647 8.75 6.41 -8.72
CA LEU A 647 8.06 5.96 -9.93
C LEU A 647 7.17 7.07 -10.46
N LYS A 648 7.28 7.38 -11.75
CA LYS A 648 6.53 8.45 -12.41
C LYS A 648 5.26 7.96 -13.11
N ILE A 649 5.29 6.73 -13.64
CA ILE A 649 4.17 6.17 -14.42
C ILE A 649 3.77 4.77 -13.98
N ALA A 650 4.71 3.96 -13.50
CA ALA A 650 4.42 2.61 -13.05
C ALA A 650 3.79 2.59 -11.66
N SER A 651 2.82 1.72 -11.48
CA SER A 651 2.24 1.40 -10.18
C SER A 651 2.43 -0.09 -9.90
N PRO A 652 3.26 -0.47 -8.92
CA PRO A 652 3.49 -1.88 -8.59
C PRO A 652 2.21 -2.67 -8.30
N THR A 653 1.15 -1.97 -7.93
CA THR A 653 -0.15 -2.54 -7.58
C THR A 653 -1.10 -2.68 -8.76
N ALA A 654 -1.10 -1.70 -9.66
CA ALA A 654 -1.92 -1.72 -10.87
C ALA A 654 -1.25 -2.50 -12.02
N ASP A 655 0.09 -2.49 -12.06
CA ASP A 655 0.89 -3.02 -13.15
C ASP A 655 1.56 -4.38 -12.79
N VAL A 656 0.85 -5.23 -12.04
CA VAL A 656 1.37 -6.53 -11.53
C VAL A 656 1.92 -7.42 -12.64
N GLN A 657 1.29 -7.45 -13.81
CA GLN A 657 1.76 -8.25 -14.95
C GLN A 657 3.11 -7.72 -15.49
N ILE A 658 3.24 -6.40 -15.62
CA ILE A 658 4.49 -5.77 -16.08
C ILE A 658 5.59 -6.00 -15.04
N LEU A 659 5.26 -5.90 -13.75
CA LEU A 659 6.18 -6.17 -12.66
C LEU A 659 6.72 -7.61 -12.69
N THR A 660 5.85 -8.59 -12.94
CA THR A 660 6.25 -10.00 -13.05
C THR A 660 7.23 -10.20 -14.21
N VAL A 661 6.88 -9.67 -15.38
CA VAL A 661 7.73 -9.76 -16.57
C VAL A 661 9.07 -9.02 -16.38
N SER A 662 9.06 -7.84 -15.76
CA SER A 662 10.29 -7.08 -15.45
C SER A 662 11.20 -7.82 -14.46
N ARG A 663 10.63 -8.55 -13.51
CA ARG A 663 11.39 -9.38 -12.56
C ARG A 663 12.06 -10.56 -13.24
N GLU A 664 11.36 -11.24 -14.15
CA GLU A 664 11.91 -12.33 -14.95
C GLU A 664 13.05 -11.82 -15.82
N ALA A 665 12.83 -10.67 -16.49
CA ALA A 665 13.85 -10.02 -17.30
C ALA A 665 15.11 -9.66 -16.49
N ALA A 666 14.94 -9.07 -15.29
CA ALA A 666 16.04 -8.75 -14.39
C ALA A 666 16.84 -10.00 -13.96
N ALA A 667 16.12 -11.09 -13.64
CA ALA A 667 16.75 -12.36 -13.26
C ALA A 667 17.61 -12.94 -14.41
N GLU A 668 17.09 -12.95 -15.63
CA GLU A 668 17.82 -13.43 -16.79
C GLU A 668 19.04 -12.56 -17.12
N ILE A 669 18.90 -11.24 -17.07
CA ILE A 669 19.98 -10.29 -17.32
C ILE A 669 21.10 -10.48 -16.30
N LEU A 670 20.75 -10.55 -15.00
CA LEU A 670 21.75 -10.70 -13.93
C LEU A 670 22.35 -12.11 -13.85
N ALA A 671 21.63 -13.14 -14.32
CA ALA A 671 22.21 -14.49 -14.49
C ALA A 671 23.30 -14.52 -15.57
N ALA A 672 23.12 -13.74 -16.65
CA ALA A 672 24.10 -13.64 -17.75
C ALA A 672 25.23 -12.66 -17.43
N ASP A 673 24.95 -11.54 -16.75
CA ASP A 673 25.92 -10.49 -16.42
C ASP A 673 25.62 -9.92 -15.01
N PRO A 674 26.09 -10.56 -13.95
CA PRO A 674 25.77 -10.18 -12.57
C PRO A 674 26.17 -8.75 -12.18
N ALA A 675 27.23 -8.22 -12.79
CA ALA A 675 27.76 -6.88 -12.53
C ALA A 675 27.28 -5.82 -13.53
N LEU A 676 26.48 -6.19 -14.54
CA LEU A 676 26.10 -5.34 -15.68
C LEU A 676 27.32 -4.67 -16.36
N ALA A 677 28.45 -5.39 -16.36
CA ALA A 677 29.75 -4.88 -16.85
C ALA A 677 29.90 -4.97 -18.37
N HIS A 678 29.12 -5.85 -19.03
CA HIS A 678 29.18 -6.00 -20.46
C HIS A 678 28.82 -4.70 -21.19
N PRO A 679 29.53 -4.29 -22.25
CA PRO A 679 29.28 -3.04 -22.96
C PRO A 679 27.83 -2.83 -23.40
N GLN A 680 27.14 -3.91 -23.79
CA GLN A 680 25.72 -3.87 -24.18
C GLN A 680 24.77 -3.55 -23.00
N ASN A 681 25.19 -3.80 -21.76
CA ASN A 681 24.40 -3.61 -20.55
C ASN A 681 24.68 -2.29 -19.83
N ARG A 682 25.55 -1.42 -20.38
CA ARG A 682 25.83 -0.08 -19.78
C ARG A 682 24.59 0.76 -19.59
N GLY A 683 23.64 0.68 -20.51
CA GLY A 683 22.35 1.37 -20.40
C GLY A 683 21.50 0.82 -19.24
N LEU A 684 21.53 -0.48 -19.01
CA LEU A 684 20.85 -1.12 -17.88
C LEU A 684 21.44 -0.72 -16.53
N GLU A 685 22.77 -0.56 -16.46
CA GLU A 685 23.42 -0.06 -15.23
C GLU A 685 23.03 1.41 -14.96
N ALA A 686 22.94 2.26 -15.98
CA ALA A 686 22.45 3.62 -15.85
C ALA A 686 20.97 3.63 -15.39
N LEU A 687 20.13 2.75 -15.96
CA LEU A 687 18.74 2.60 -15.58
C LEU A 687 18.64 2.14 -14.11
N ARG A 688 19.41 1.14 -13.69
CA ARG A 688 19.48 0.67 -12.32
C ARG A 688 19.82 1.79 -11.34
N ARG A 689 20.87 2.59 -11.62
CA ARG A 689 21.29 3.71 -10.77
C ARG A 689 20.23 4.80 -10.63
N ARG A 690 19.44 5.05 -11.66
CA ARG A 690 18.34 6.03 -11.61
C ARG A 690 17.29 5.67 -10.57
N TYR A 691 17.07 4.37 -10.34
CA TYR A 691 16.09 3.84 -9.37
C TYR A 691 16.75 3.28 -8.11
N SER A 692 18.04 3.50 -7.86
CA SER A 692 18.65 3.29 -6.56
C SER A 692 18.15 4.39 -5.61
N GLY A 693 17.39 4.01 -4.56
CA GLY A 693 16.79 4.98 -3.64
C GLY A 693 17.82 5.96 -3.07
N ARG A 694 17.38 7.17 -2.68
CA ARG A 694 18.20 8.31 -2.24
C ARG A 694 19.01 8.08 -0.94
N GLU A 695 18.87 6.95 -0.28
CA GLU A 695 19.69 6.58 0.87
C GLU A 695 20.42 5.27 0.57
N GLU A 696 21.67 5.38 0.15
CA GLU A 696 22.66 4.39 0.49
C GLU A 696 22.83 4.41 2.02
N ILE A 697 22.00 3.64 2.73
CA ILE A 697 22.39 3.21 4.07
C ILE A 697 23.56 2.27 3.81
N ASP A 698 24.75 2.83 3.87
CA ASP A 698 25.99 2.08 3.77
C ASP A 698 26.12 1.22 5.02
N PHE A 699 25.59 -0.01 4.89
CA PHE A 699 25.70 -1.02 5.95
C PHE A 699 27.15 -1.40 6.27
N SER A 700 28.13 -0.97 5.46
CA SER A 700 29.57 -1.18 5.74
C SER A 700 30.13 -0.21 6.79
N ARG A 701 29.41 0.87 7.13
CA ARG A 701 29.79 1.84 8.16
C ARG A 701 29.19 1.55 9.54
N ILE A 702 28.45 0.47 9.70
CA ILE A 702 27.98 -0.01 11.00
C ILE A 702 28.86 -1.22 11.38
N SER A 703 30.15 -0.97 11.49
CA SER A 703 31.12 -1.85 12.15
C SER A 703 31.51 -1.27 13.50
#